data_ba72219542bc6b253d7b0b8092fb3963
#
_entry.id   ba72219542bc6b253d7b0b8092fb3963
#
_cell.length_a   1.000
_cell.length_b   1.000
_cell.length_c   1.000
_cell.angle_alpha   90.00
_cell.angle_beta   90.00
_cell.angle_gamma   90.00
#
_symmetry.space_group_name_H-M   'P 1'
#
loop_
_entity.id
_entity.type
_entity.pdbx_description
1 polymer ?
#
loop_
_entity_poly.entity_id
_entity_poly.type
_entity_poly.pdbx_seq_one_letter_code
_entity_poly.pdbx_strand_id
1 'polypeptide(L)'
;MAENEYRSKEHSFDEVEIPLEKKEKKATKKEAKPKEKQRSTAISNPFAGMFKNIDEKKWNTSFGSTLLLLAIFLFLANFAYLFTWKVDQDRVLHKGLFEFLFDNSDVPVENWLGKFGAWTSHLLIYRWFGIASFAIPFLLFLSALKRLMNITLLPIKSTYIGTLTLMVWSSLFLGFFADKVNFIGGAFGFYTNHWLGLTLGTFGTLVLILVLLYVVVTILFNPNFKALLDLFGRNEKEENDDNYLRQSDPGDIRVVSTIRAEDIEQDKEAEIIDFDENTFEEEESESELEITYSEAEKDLDFDLPTNLTPADNEEFTVEVPEEDEALEDSELDQMRKEYGEYDPKLDLASYVLPPIDLLRDWGGGSVSVETIKGELEENKNRIVETLAHYKIDIAKIKATVGPTVTLYEIVPAPGVRISKIKNLEDDIALSLSALGIRIIAPIPGKGTIGIEVPNSNPEMVSMRSLIASEKFQTSDAELPIVMGKTITNETFTFDLTKMPHLLVAGATGQGKSVGLNAILISIVYKKHPAQVKFVLVDPKKVELTLYNKIERHFLAKLPGEEDAIITDTSKVVNTLNSLCIEMDDRYELLKDAGVRTIKEYNAKFIARRLNPEKGHKYMPYIVVLIDEFADLIMTAGKEVEHPIARLAQLARAIGIHLIVATQRPSVNVITGMIKANFPARIAFRVLSKIDSRTILDASGADQLIGRGDMLISTGSDLKRLQCGFVDTPEVEAICEFIGEQRAYPDAFLLPEYVGEGGEGNGDVDMNDIDSMFAEAARIVVISQQGSASLLQRKLKLGYNRAGRIVDQLEGMGIIGSFQGSKAREVLFSDVESLDEFLRTKGII
;
A
#
# COMPACT_ATOMS: atom_id res chain seq x y z
N MET A 1 -27.76 63.31 -8.83
CA MET A 1 -29.08 63.11 -8.26
C MET A 1 -29.13 61.74 -7.60
N ALA A 2 -29.42 61.80 -6.31
CA ALA A 2 -29.66 60.77 -5.33
C ALA A 2 -28.43 60.09 -4.72
N GLU A 3 -28.00 60.76 -3.68
CA GLU A 3 -27.29 60.26 -2.51
C GLU A 3 -28.15 59.27 -1.72
N ASN A 4 -27.53 58.26 -1.15
CA ASN A 4 -28.11 57.56 -0.02
C ASN A 4 -26.96 57.25 1.01
N GLU A 5 -27.01 58.07 2.06
CA GLU A 5 -26.27 57.90 3.29
C GLU A 5 -26.74 56.65 4.05
N TYR A 6 -25.80 55.84 4.56
CA TYR A 6 -26.07 54.95 5.67
C TYR A 6 -25.19 55.33 6.88
N ARG A 7 -25.83 55.75 7.93
CA ARG A 7 -25.33 56.13 9.25
C ARG A 7 -24.77 54.91 10.00
N SER A 8 -23.58 55.06 10.50
CA SER A 8 -22.95 54.24 11.55
C SER A 8 -23.65 54.52 12.90
N LYS A 9 -23.94 53.47 13.67
CA LYS A 9 -24.24 53.53 15.10
C LYS A 9 -23.07 52.94 15.87
N GLU A 10 -22.37 53.77 16.58
CA GLU A 10 -21.44 53.41 17.66
C GLU A 10 -22.23 52.91 18.88
N HIS A 11 -21.81 51.77 19.42
CA HIS A 11 -22.18 51.35 20.78
C HIS A 11 -20.91 51.31 21.65
N SER A 12 -20.89 52.26 22.61
CA SER A 12 -19.95 52.33 23.71
C SER A 12 -20.17 51.15 24.69
N PHE A 13 -19.10 50.50 25.11
CA PHE A 13 -19.09 49.59 26.25
C PHE A 13 -18.54 50.33 27.48
N ASP A 14 -19.36 50.41 28.54
CA ASP A 14 -18.99 50.93 29.82
C ASP A 14 -18.11 49.90 30.58
N GLU A 15 -17.01 50.43 31.15
CA GLU A 15 -16.14 49.73 32.11
C GLU A 15 -16.86 49.57 33.47
N VAL A 16 -16.87 48.34 34.00
CA VAL A 16 -17.28 48.07 35.39
C VAL A 16 -16.04 47.64 36.19
N GLU A 17 -15.58 48.60 37.03
CA GLU A 17 -14.57 48.32 38.06
C GLU A 17 -15.16 47.46 39.18
N ILE A 18 -14.41 46.43 39.62
CA ILE A 18 -14.67 45.66 40.86
C ILE A 18 -13.51 45.87 41.82
N PRO A 19 -13.77 46.30 43.09
CA PRO A 19 -12.73 46.66 44.06
C PRO A 19 -12.08 45.45 44.72
N LEU A 20 -10.77 45.55 44.93
CA LEU A 20 -9.95 44.66 45.75
C LEU A 20 -10.14 44.92 47.25
N GLU A 21 -10.58 43.93 48.01
CA GLU A 21 -10.53 43.95 49.48
C GLU A 21 -9.47 42.96 50.00
N LYS A 22 -8.45 43.53 50.64
CA LYS A 22 -7.46 42.81 51.48
C LYS A 22 -8.10 42.48 52.83
N LYS A 23 -7.97 41.24 53.30
CA LYS A 23 -8.00 40.95 54.72
C LYS A 23 -7.03 39.85 55.16
N GLU A 24 -6.45 40.13 56.27
CA GLU A 24 -5.30 39.54 56.95
C GLU A 24 -5.53 38.15 57.59
N LYS A 25 -4.38 37.55 57.86
CA LYS A 25 -4.15 36.28 58.59
C LYS A 25 -4.74 36.30 59.98
N LYS A 26 -5.43 35.25 60.45
CA LYS A 26 -5.34 34.70 61.80
C LYS A 26 -5.41 33.17 61.78
N ALA A 27 -4.42 32.57 62.38
CA ALA A 27 -4.32 31.14 62.62
C ALA A 27 -5.15 30.72 63.82
N THR A 28 -5.95 29.69 63.77
CA THR A 28 -6.30 28.83 64.91
C THR A 28 -6.62 27.40 64.49
N LYS A 29 -6.33 26.53 65.36
CA LYS A 29 -6.09 25.10 65.39
C LYS A 29 -7.39 24.26 65.46
N LYS A 30 -7.36 23.11 64.77
CA LYS A 30 -8.11 21.88 65.10
C LYS A 30 -9.64 21.82 64.81
N GLU A 31 -10.08 20.98 63.91
CA GLU A 31 -10.80 19.72 64.23
C GLU A 31 -11.20 19.04 62.88
N ALA A 32 -11.01 17.73 62.82
CA ALA A 32 -11.33 16.91 61.67
C ALA A 32 -12.84 16.61 61.56
N LYS A 33 -13.44 16.88 60.41
CA LYS A 33 -14.72 16.27 59.95
C LYS A 33 -14.76 16.11 58.46
N PRO A 34 -15.63 15.26 57.91
CA PRO A 34 -15.32 14.36 56.76
C PRO A 34 -15.50 15.03 55.42
N LYS A 35 -14.74 14.50 54.42
CA LYS A 35 -14.70 14.94 53.03
C LYS A 35 -16.09 14.82 52.38
N GLU A 36 -16.67 15.92 52.03
CA GLU A 36 -17.78 16.02 51.06
C GLU A 36 -17.22 15.85 49.62
N LYS A 37 -17.80 14.91 48.91
CA LYS A 37 -17.46 14.64 47.49
C LYS A 37 -18.00 15.76 46.63
N GLN A 38 -17.12 16.46 45.93
CA GLN A 38 -17.47 17.34 44.82
C GLN A 38 -18.24 16.56 43.76
N ARG A 39 -19.48 16.97 43.47
CA ARG A 39 -20.28 16.46 42.34
C ARG A 39 -19.71 17.00 41.03
N SER A 40 -19.06 16.15 40.27
CA SER A 40 -18.88 16.35 38.82
C SER A 40 -20.27 16.20 38.17
N THR A 41 -20.64 17.17 37.33
CA THR A 41 -21.81 17.09 36.45
C THR A 41 -21.57 15.99 35.39
N ALA A 42 -21.93 14.77 35.72
CA ALA A 42 -21.99 13.67 34.76
C ALA A 42 -23.26 13.81 33.91
N ILE A 43 -23.08 13.86 32.60
CA ILE A 43 -24.15 13.72 31.63
C ILE A 43 -24.97 12.49 31.98
N SER A 44 -26.24 12.64 32.30
CA SER A 44 -27.15 11.59 32.69
C SER A 44 -27.35 10.63 31.50
N ASN A 45 -26.81 9.43 31.65
CA ASN A 45 -27.04 8.32 30.74
C ASN A 45 -28.52 7.89 30.85
N PRO A 46 -29.38 7.99 29.81
CA PRO A 46 -30.81 7.71 29.88
C PRO A 46 -31.13 6.27 30.30
N PHE A 47 -30.15 5.35 30.21
CA PHE A 47 -30.29 3.97 30.64
C PHE A 47 -29.94 3.68 32.12
N ALA A 48 -29.41 4.66 32.87
CA ALA A 48 -28.99 4.45 34.26
C ALA A 48 -30.18 4.21 35.23
N GLY A 49 -31.40 4.57 34.83
CA GLY A 49 -32.60 4.34 35.61
C GLY A 49 -33.24 2.94 35.48
N MET A 50 -32.97 2.26 34.37
CA MET A 50 -33.63 1.01 34.01
C MET A 50 -33.11 -0.21 34.81
N PHE A 51 -31.92 -0.11 35.40
CA PHE A 51 -31.26 -1.21 36.13
C PHE A 51 -31.19 -1.03 37.64
N LYS A 52 -31.82 0.01 38.19
CA LYS A 52 -31.68 0.37 39.62
C LYS A 52 -32.42 -0.52 40.62
N ASN A 53 -33.31 -1.42 40.15
CA ASN A 53 -34.13 -2.31 40.99
C ASN A 53 -34.02 -3.80 40.62
N ILE A 54 -32.93 -4.26 40.00
CA ILE A 54 -32.74 -5.68 39.71
C ILE A 54 -32.03 -6.32 40.92
N ASP A 55 -32.67 -7.30 41.50
CA ASP A 55 -32.13 -8.17 42.55
C ASP A 55 -30.83 -8.82 42.02
N GLU A 56 -29.69 -8.54 42.64
CA GLU A 56 -28.35 -8.97 42.18
C GLU A 56 -28.31 -10.50 41.99
N LYS A 57 -29.03 -11.25 42.79
CA LYS A 57 -29.16 -12.72 42.66
C LYS A 57 -29.87 -13.10 41.36
N LYS A 58 -30.98 -12.44 41.03
CA LYS A 58 -31.73 -12.69 39.78
C LYS A 58 -30.92 -12.30 38.55
N TRP A 59 -30.18 -11.19 38.64
CA TRP A 59 -29.27 -10.74 37.59
C TRP A 59 -28.15 -11.74 37.30
N ASN A 60 -27.47 -12.21 38.35
CA ASN A 60 -26.42 -13.23 38.22
C ASN A 60 -26.95 -14.57 37.67
N THR A 61 -28.15 -14.98 38.06
CA THR A 61 -28.75 -16.19 37.52
C THR A 61 -29.16 -16.04 36.06
N SER A 62 -29.82 -14.94 35.68
CA SER A 62 -30.21 -14.69 34.29
C SER A 62 -28.99 -14.59 33.39
N PHE A 63 -27.96 -13.79 33.77
CA PHE A 63 -26.74 -13.64 33.00
C PHE A 63 -25.94 -14.95 32.94
N GLY A 64 -25.88 -15.72 34.01
CA GLY A 64 -25.25 -17.03 34.03
C GLY A 64 -25.94 -18.04 33.10
N SER A 65 -27.28 -18.04 33.05
CA SER A 65 -28.05 -18.89 32.12
C SER A 65 -27.81 -18.51 30.66
N THR A 66 -27.75 -17.20 30.36
CA THR A 66 -27.44 -16.72 29.00
C THR A 66 -26.03 -17.13 28.57
N LEU A 67 -25.02 -17.01 29.48
CA LEU A 67 -23.67 -17.46 29.20
C LEU A 67 -23.57 -18.97 28.97
N LEU A 68 -24.36 -19.78 29.72
CA LEU A 68 -24.40 -21.22 29.53
C LEU A 68 -24.97 -21.60 28.16
N LEU A 69 -26.10 -21.00 27.79
CA LEU A 69 -26.70 -21.21 26.48
C LEU A 69 -25.76 -20.81 25.34
N LEU A 70 -25.09 -19.66 25.47
CA LEU A 70 -24.11 -19.20 24.50
C LEU A 70 -22.89 -20.14 24.40
N ALA A 71 -22.40 -20.67 25.53
CA ALA A 71 -21.31 -21.64 25.55
C ALA A 71 -21.69 -22.93 24.84
N ILE A 72 -22.88 -23.46 25.09
CA ILE A 72 -23.41 -24.66 24.41
C ILE A 72 -23.60 -24.39 22.93
N PHE A 73 -24.18 -23.25 22.57
CA PHE A 73 -24.36 -22.84 21.17
C PHE A 73 -23.03 -22.79 20.41
N LEU A 74 -22.04 -22.06 20.92
CA LEU A 74 -20.73 -21.94 20.26
C LEU A 74 -20.00 -23.29 20.21
N PHE A 75 -20.12 -24.12 21.23
CA PHE A 75 -19.52 -25.45 21.21
C PHE A 75 -20.14 -26.33 20.12
N LEU A 76 -21.46 -26.37 20.00
CA LEU A 76 -22.16 -27.17 18.99
C LEU A 76 -21.91 -26.60 17.57
N ALA A 77 -21.90 -25.28 17.40
CA ALA A 77 -21.59 -24.64 16.13
C ALA A 77 -20.19 -25.01 15.65
N ASN A 78 -19.18 -24.87 16.53
CA ASN A 78 -17.80 -25.22 16.22
C ASN A 78 -17.61 -26.71 15.95
N PHE A 79 -18.33 -27.57 16.70
CA PHE A 79 -18.27 -29.00 16.51
C PHE A 79 -18.89 -29.43 15.17
N ALA A 80 -20.04 -28.87 14.80
CA ALA A 80 -20.68 -29.11 13.51
C ALA A 80 -19.76 -28.65 12.34
N TYR A 81 -19.08 -27.54 12.49
CA TYR A 81 -18.19 -26.99 11.46
C TYR A 81 -17.05 -27.95 11.11
N LEU A 82 -16.57 -28.78 12.02
CA LEU A 82 -15.52 -29.77 11.70
C LEU A 82 -15.93 -30.74 10.60
N PHE A 83 -17.26 -30.98 10.44
CA PHE A 83 -17.81 -31.89 9.45
C PHE A 83 -18.38 -31.16 8.21
N THR A 84 -18.89 -29.93 8.39
CA THR A 84 -19.65 -29.21 7.35
C THR A 84 -18.85 -28.09 6.69
N TRP A 85 -17.61 -27.90 7.10
CA TRP A 85 -16.78 -26.74 6.68
C TRP A 85 -16.65 -26.58 5.17
N LYS A 86 -16.57 -27.68 4.38
CA LYS A 86 -16.40 -27.63 2.93
C LYS A 86 -17.55 -26.96 2.21
N VAL A 87 -18.77 -27.20 2.66
CA VAL A 87 -19.99 -26.67 2.05
C VAL A 87 -20.32 -25.28 2.60
N ASP A 88 -20.14 -25.08 3.90
CA ASP A 88 -20.49 -23.84 4.57
C ASP A 88 -19.48 -22.72 4.32
N GLN A 89 -18.19 -23.05 4.08
CA GLN A 89 -17.12 -22.09 3.90
C GLN A 89 -17.33 -21.21 2.65
N ASP A 90 -17.62 -21.81 1.50
CA ASP A 90 -17.81 -21.08 0.24
C ASP A 90 -18.98 -20.10 0.32
N ARG A 91 -19.96 -20.39 1.15
CA ARG A 91 -21.16 -19.56 1.34
C ARG A 91 -20.97 -18.39 2.30
N VAL A 92 -20.08 -18.57 3.30
CA VAL A 92 -19.82 -17.57 4.34
C VAL A 92 -18.67 -16.66 4.00
N LEU A 93 -17.74 -17.10 3.12
CA LEU A 93 -16.42 -16.48 2.93
C LEU A 93 -16.51 -15.00 2.53
N HIS A 94 -17.47 -14.63 1.69
CA HIS A 94 -17.57 -13.30 1.09
C HIS A 94 -18.70 -12.43 1.63
N LYS A 95 -19.50 -12.93 2.61
CA LYS A 95 -20.68 -12.24 3.12
C LYS A 95 -20.49 -11.75 4.55
N GLY A 96 -20.98 -10.53 4.82
CA GLY A 96 -21.08 -9.99 6.17
C GLY A 96 -22.14 -10.71 7.00
N LEU A 97 -22.12 -10.58 8.36
CA LEU A 97 -23.09 -11.24 9.23
C LEU A 97 -24.55 -10.96 8.83
N PHE A 98 -24.89 -9.69 8.68
CA PHE A 98 -26.27 -9.28 8.37
C PHE A 98 -26.67 -9.67 6.95
N GLU A 99 -25.79 -9.53 5.99
CA GLU A 99 -25.98 -9.94 4.61
C GLU A 99 -26.25 -11.43 4.52
N PHE A 100 -25.42 -12.25 5.17
CA PHE A 100 -25.59 -13.71 5.16
C PHE A 100 -26.84 -14.19 5.91
N LEU A 101 -27.20 -13.54 7.04
CA LEU A 101 -28.38 -13.93 7.82
C LEU A 101 -29.69 -13.59 7.11
N PHE A 102 -29.75 -12.44 6.43
CA PHE A 102 -30.96 -11.94 5.77
C PHE A 102 -30.99 -12.22 4.26
N ASP A 103 -30.02 -12.96 3.76
CA ASP A 103 -30.00 -13.42 2.37
C ASP A 103 -31.18 -14.37 2.13
N ASN A 104 -32.08 -14.00 1.23
CA ASN A 104 -33.28 -14.79 0.83
C ASN A 104 -32.96 -15.93 -0.15
N SER A 105 -31.69 -16.20 -0.45
CA SER A 105 -31.30 -17.34 -1.26
C SER A 105 -31.66 -18.64 -0.52
N ASP A 106 -32.42 -19.54 -1.16
CA ASP A 106 -32.86 -20.84 -0.64
C ASP A 106 -31.71 -21.88 -0.51
N VAL A 107 -30.48 -21.40 -0.38
CA VAL A 107 -29.33 -22.28 -0.33
C VAL A 107 -29.16 -22.83 1.09
N PRO A 108 -29.37 -24.14 1.31
CA PRO A 108 -29.29 -24.77 2.63
C PRO A 108 -27.85 -24.75 3.16
N VAL A 109 -27.68 -24.45 4.44
CA VAL A 109 -26.43 -24.52 5.19
C VAL A 109 -26.42 -25.83 5.95
N GLU A 110 -25.29 -26.53 5.96
CA GLU A 110 -25.17 -27.84 6.59
C GLU A 110 -24.84 -27.79 8.08
N ASN A 111 -24.42 -26.65 8.63
CA ASN A 111 -24.16 -26.48 10.04
C ASN A 111 -25.45 -26.74 10.85
N TRP A 112 -25.35 -27.56 11.90
CA TRP A 112 -26.49 -27.97 12.72
C TRP A 112 -27.29 -26.82 13.35
N LEU A 113 -26.66 -25.65 13.50
CA LEU A 113 -27.28 -24.46 14.07
C LEU A 113 -27.60 -23.39 12.96
N GLY A 114 -27.71 -23.85 11.71
CA GLY A 114 -28.11 -23.03 10.57
C GLY A 114 -27.11 -21.90 10.23
N LYS A 115 -27.61 -20.86 9.56
CA LYS A 115 -26.78 -19.74 9.08
C LYS A 115 -25.96 -19.06 10.18
N PHE A 116 -26.55 -18.86 11.36
CA PHE A 116 -25.84 -18.21 12.47
C PHE A 116 -24.73 -19.09 13.04
N GLY A 117 -24.96 -20.42 13.13
CA GLY A 117 -23.94 -21.39 13.52
C GLY A 117 -22.79 -21.46 12.52
N ALA A 118 -23.07 -21.52 11.22
CA ALA A 118 -22.07 -21.55 10.17
C ALA A 118 -21.20 -20.29 10.18
N TRP A 119 -21.81 -19.10 10.32
CA TRP A 119 -21.08 -17.84 10.35
C TRP A 119 -20.18 -17.70 11.59
N THR A 120 -20.71 -18.00 12.79
CA THR A 120 -19.93 -17.88 14.03
C THR A 120 -18.79 -18.89 14.11
N SER A 121 -19.00 -20.13 13.68
CA SER A 121 -17.95 -21.14 13.64
C SER A 121 -16.91 -20.86 12.57
N HIS A 122 -17.30 -20.36 11.39
CA HIS A 122 -16.38 -19.90 10.36
C HIS A 122 -15.49 -18.75 10.87
N LEU A 123 -16.07 -17.79 11.61
CA LEU A 123 -15.32 -16.71 12.23
C LEU A 123 -14.29 -17.23 13.24
N LEU A 124 -14.68 -18.10 14.15
CA LEU A 124 -13.83 -18.58 15.23
C LEU A 124 -12.77 -19.57 14.76
N ILE A 125 -13.15 -20.53 13.89
CA ILE A 125 -12.23 -21.59 13.43
C ILE A 125 -11.43 -21.14 12.22
N TYR A 126 -12.06 -20.66 11.16
CA TYR A 126 -11.33 -20.33 9.92
C TYR A 126 -10.60 -18.99 10.02
N ARG A 127 -11.30 -17.91 10.41
CA ARG A 127 -10.73 -16.55 10.43
C ARG A 127 -9.88 -16.25 11.66
N TRP A 128 -10.05 -16.95 12.80
CA TRP A 128 -9.31 -16.66 14.02
C TRP A 128 -8.32 -17.77 14.36
N PHE A 129 -8.57 -18.58 15.40
CA PHE A 129 -7.57 -19.42 16.05
C PHE A 129 -7.65 -20.91 15.71
N GLY A 130 -8.40 -21.29 14.70
CA GLY A 130 -8.55 -22.68 14.32
C GLY A 130 -9.29 -23.52 15.38
N ILE A 131 -8.92 -24.78 15.50
CA ILE A 131 -9.48 -25.70 16.51
C ILE A 131 -9.24 -25.18 17.94
N ALA A 132 -8.19 -24.43 18.19
CA ALA A 132 -7.92 -23.80 19.49
C ALA A 132 -9.05 -22.87 19.96
N SER A 133 -9.93 -22.40 19.06
CA SER A 133 -11.12 -21.59 19.37
C SER A 133 -12.13 -22.27 20.29
N PHE A 134 -12.07 -23.60 20.46
CA PHE A 134 -12.87 -24.31 21.48
C PHE A 134 -12.56 -23.85 22.92
N ALA A 135 -11.45 -23.18 23.14
CA ALA A 135 -11.15 -22.52 24.42
C ALA A 135 -12.19 -21.45 24.78
N ILE A 136 -12.82 -20.78 23.81
CA ILE A 136 -13.81 -19.72 24.05
C ILE A 136 -15.07 -20.24 24.70
N PRO A 137 -15.81 -21.22 24.09
CA PRO A 137 -16.97 -21.82 24.75
C PRO A 137 -16.63 -22.48 26.08
N PHE A 138 -15.44 -23.05 26.26
CA PHE A 138 -14.97 -23.59 27.54
C PHE A 138 -14.89 -22.51 28.64
N LEU A 139 -14.29 -21.36 28.37
CA LEU A 139 -14.20 -20.25 29.33
C LEU A 139 -15.59 -19.66 29.67
N LEU A 140 -16.47 -19.55 28.67
CA LEU A 140 -17.86 -19.13 28.87
C LEU A 140 -18.61 -20.09 29.78
N PHE A 141 -18.44 -21.40 29.58
CA PHE A 141 -19.02 -22.45 30.40
C PHE A 141 -18.58 -22.37 31.87
N LEU A 142 -17.26 -22.21 32.12
CA LEU A 142 -16.75 -22.03 33.49
C LEU A 142 -17.31 -20.77 34.15
N SER A 143 -17.45 -19.68 33.41
CA SER A 143 -18.04 -18.42 33.89
C SER A 143 -19.53 -18.58 34.22
N ALA A 144 -20.24 -19.34 33.41
CA ALA A 144 -21.67 -19.67 33.63
C ALA A 144 -21.85 -20.48 34.90
N LEU A 145 -21.06 -21.55 35.10
CA LEU A 145 -21.13 -22.38 36.30
C LEU A 145 -20.88 -21.59 37.58
N LYS A 146 -19.87 -20.72 37.60
CA LYS A 146 -19.61 -19.86 38.74
C LYS A 146 -20.78 -18.95 39.07
N ARG A 147 -21.47 -18.37 38.08
CA ARG A 147 -22.58 -17.44 38.28
C ARG A 147 -23.88 -18.14 38.65
N LEU A 148 -24.14 -19.33 38.06
CA LEU A 148 -25.35 -20.10 38.29
C LEU A 148 -25.32 -20.87 39.61
N MET A 149 -24.23 -21.59 39.86
CA MET A 149 -24.14 -22.57 40.95
C MET A 149 -23.15 -22.13 42.05
N ASN A 150 -22.48 -21.00 41.90
CA ASN A 150 -21.40 -20.54 42.76
C ASN A 150 -20.27 -21.56 42.94
N ILE A 151 -20.10 -22.49 41.96
CA ILE A 151 -19.07 -23.51 41.97
C ILE A 151 -17.86 -22.97 41.20
N THR A 152 -16.73 -22.94 41.85
CA THR A 152 -15.43 -22.63 41.22
C THR A 152 -14.68 -23.94 41.05
N LEU A 153 -14.80 -24.55 39.84
CA LEU A 153 -14.07 -25.78 39.50
C LEU A 153 -12.55 -25.51 39.39
N LEU A 154 -12.18 -24.31 38.96
CA LEU A 154 -10.80 -23.89 38.75
C LEU A 154 -10.64 -22.41 39.18
N PRO A 155 -9.42 -21.96 39.59
CA PRO A 155 -9.14 -20.57 39.93
C PRO A 155 -9.30 -19.69 38.70
N ILE A 156 -10.42 -18.98 38.60
CA ILE A 156 -10.91 -18.34 37.35
C ILE A 156 -9.83 -17.45 36.70
N LYS A 157 -9.16 -16.58 37.47
CA LYS A 157 -8.21 -15.62 36.95
C LYS A 157 -7.01 -16.31 36.27
N SER A 158 -6.46 -17.32 36.92
CA SER A 158 -5.37 -18.13 36.38
C SER A 158 -5.81 -18.97 35.17
N THR A 159 -7.02 -19.58 35.27
CA THR A 159 -7.55 -20.40 34.17
C THR A 159 -7.82 -19.57 32.92
N TYR A 160 -8.33 -18.35 33.03
CA TYR A 160 -8.54 -17.47 31.89
C TYR A 160 -7.21 -17.13 31.22
N ILE A 161 -6.23 -16.67 31.98
CA ILE A 161 -4.90 -16.33 31.44
C ILE A 161 -4.28 -17.57 30.80
N GLY A 162 -4.29 -18.69 31.51
CA GLY A 162 -3.70 -19.95 31.02
C GLY A 162 -4.36 -20.46 29.75
N THR A 163 -5.70 -20.52 29.72
CA THR A 163 -6.44 -21.02 28.55
C THR A 163 -6.28 -20.11 27.33
N LEU A 164 -6.30 -18.78 27.51
CA LEU A 164 -6.07 -17.84 26.41
C LEU A 164 -4.64 -17.94 25.89
N THR A 165 -3.65 -18.04 26.75
CA THR A 165 -2.24 -18.20 26.35
C THR A 165 -2.06 -19.52 25.59
N LEU A 166 -2.66 -20.63 26.10
CA LEU A 166 -2.62 -21.94 25.46
C LEU A 166 -3.35 -21.93 24.11
N MET A 167 -4.47 -21.22 24.00
CA MET A 167 -5.21 -21.05 22.74
C MET A 167 -4.33 -20.41 21.67
N VAL A 168 -3.67 -19.29 21.99
CA VAL A 168 -2.78 -18.59 21.04
C VAL A 168 -1.60 -19.50 20.66
N TRP A 169 -0.95 -20.15 21.62
CA TRP A 169 0.15 -21.08 21.34
C TRP A 169 -0.33 -22.28 20.49
N SER A 170 -1.47 -22.88 20.82
CA SER A 170 -2.01 -24.03 20.07
C SER A 170 -2.36 -23.65 18.62
N SER A 171 -2.93 -22.46 18.41
CA SER A 171 -3.18 -21.94 17.05
C SER A 171 -1.88 -21.81 16.26
N LEU A 172 -0.83 -21.29 16.89
CA LEU A 172 0.49 -21.15 16.27
C LEU A 172 1.10 -22.53 15.94
N PHE A 173 1.06 -23.48 16.87
CA PHE A 173 1.57 -24.83 16.69
C PHE A 173 0.83 -25.59 15.59
N LEU A 174 -0.51 -25.54 15.61
CA LEU A 174 -1.34 -26.18 14.59
C LEU A 174 -1.19 -25.52 13.22
N GLY A 175 -0.97 -24.19 13.19
CA GLY A 175 -0.69 -23.44 11.96
C GLY A 175 0.60 -23.85 11.26
N PHE A 176 1.57 -24.42 11.98
CA PHE A 176 2.79 -24.96 11.40
C PHE A 176 2.52 -26.16 10.48
N PHE A 177 1.42 -26.87 10.68
CA PHE A 177 0.97 -28.00 9.85
C PHE A 177 -0.14 -27.62 8.86
N ALA A 178 -0.38 -26.33 8.63
CA ALA A 178 -1.49 -25.83 7.83
C ALA A 178 -1.46 -26.25 6.36
N ASP A 179 -0.28 -26.55 5.81
CA ASP A 179 -0.11 -27.04 4.44
C ASP A 179 -0.83 -28.38 4.19
N LYS A 180 -1.14 -29.12 5.27
CA LYS A 180 -1.84 -30.42 5.19
C LYS A 180 -3.33 -30.31 5.43
N VAL A 181 -3.78 -29.32 6.24
CA VAL A 181 -5.19 -29.12 6.60
C VAL A 181 -5.47 -27.62 6.85
N ASN A 182 -6.14 -26.98 5.93
CA ASN A 182 -6.28 -25.52 5.81
C ASN A 182 -6.90 -24.76 6.98
N PHE A 183 -7.58 -25.40 7.95
CA PHE A 183 -8.29 -24.67 9.01
C PHE A 183 -7.83 -25.00 10.44
N ILE A 184 -6.92 -25.96 10.64
CA ILE A 184 -6.55 -26.45 11.98
C ILE A 184 -6.00 -25.31 12.86
N GLY A 185 -5.08 -24.49 12.33
CA GLY A 185 -4.50 -23.36 13.05
C GLY A 185 -5.31 -22.07 12.93
N GLY A 186 -6.30 -22.01 12.02
CA GLY A 186 -7.01 -20.79 11.65
C GLY A 186 -6.11 -19.77 10.94
N ALA A 187 -6.67 -18.63 10.55
CA ALA A 187 -5.92 -17.58 9.87
C ALA A 187 -4.77 -17.02 10.72
N PHE A 188 -4.97 -16.89 12.03
CA PHE A 188 -3.92 -16.43 12.93
C PHE A 188 -2.69 -17.34 12.90
N GLY A 189 -2.90 -18.66 13.07
CA GLY A 189 -1.81 -19.64 13.04
C GLY A 189 -1.12 -19.70 11.67
N PHE A 190 -1.91 -19.70 10.58
CA PHE A 190 -1.39 -19.75 9.22
C PHE A 190 -0.52 -18.54 8.87
N TYR A 191 -1.05 -17.32 8.97
CA TYR A 191 -0.30 -16.11 8.60
C TYR A 191 0.91 -15.86 9.48
N THR A 192 0.80 -16.15 10.79
CA THR A 192 1.93 -15.97 11.70
C THR A 192 3.06 -16.96 11.37
N ASN A 193 2.74 -18.24 11.08
CA ASN A 193 3.76 -19.21 10.68
C ASN A 193 4.34 -18.91 9.30
N HIS A 194 3.54 -18.45 8.36
CA HIS A 194 4.02 -18.04 7.05
C HIS A 194 5.04 -16.87 7.19
N TRP A 195 4.69 -15.87 7.98
CA TRP A 195 5.61 -14.76 8.27
C TRP A 195 6.89 -15.20 8.99
N LEU A 196 6.76 -16.04 10.02
CA LEU A 196 7.91 -16.61 10.74
C LEU A 196 8.76 -17.49 9.83
N GLY A 197 8.15 -18.28 8.96
CA GLY A 197 8.84 -19.12 7.98
C GLY A 197 9.69 -18.32 7.00
N LEU A 198 9.18 -17.15 6.55
CA LEU A 198 9.94 -16.23 5.69
C LEU A 198 11.09 -15.53 6.46
N THR A 199 10.95 -15.32 7.78
CA THR A 199 11.91 -14.56 8.59
C THR A 199 12.98 -15.45 9.20
N LEU A 200 12.59 -16.59 9.79
CA LEU A 200 13.45 -17.51 10.57
C LEU A 200 13.73 -18.83 9.85
N GLY A 201 13.10 -19.07 8.71
CA GLY A 201 13.08 -20.36 8.05
C GLY A 201 12.18 -21.37 8.80
N THR A 202 11.88 -22.51 8.16
CA THR A 202 10.99 -23.54 8.73
C THR A 202 11.54 -24.13 10.05
N PHE A 203 12.83 -24.41 10.10
CA PHE A 203 13.48 -24.95 11.31
C PHE A 203 13.50 -23.95 12.46
N GLY A 204 13.86 -22.68 12.18
CA GLY A 204 13.87 -21.60 13.18
C GLY A 204 12.47 -21.34 13.76
N THR A 205 11.43 -21.40 12.93
CA THR A 205 10.03 -21.29 13.36
C THR A 205 9.64 -22.42 14.31
N LEU A 206 10.01 -23.66 14.01
CA LEU A 206 9.73 -24.81 14.88
C LEU A 206 10.42 -24.64 16.24
N VAL A 207 11.70 -24.26 16.25
CA VAL A 207 12.45 -24.02 17.50
C VAL A 207 11.78 -22.93 18.32
N LEU A 208 11.36 -21.81 17.69
CA LEU A 208 10.66 -20.73 18.38
C LEU A 208 9.35 -21.19 19.02
N ILE A 209 8.55 -22.01 18.30
CA ILE A 209 7.29 -22.56 18.83
C ILE A 209 7.54 -23.45 20.05
N LEU A 210 8.62 -24.27 20.04
CA LEU A 210 9.00 -25.12 21.17
C LEU A 210 9.52 -24.29 22.38
N VAL A 211 10.27 -23.23 22.13
CA VAL A 211 10.69 -22.28 23.18
C VAL A 211 9.47 -21.59 23.80
N LEU A 212 8.51 -21.17 22.98
CA LEU A 212 7.26 -20.59 23.48
C LEU A 212 6.45 -21.61 24.30
N LEU A 213 6.43 -22.90 23.92
CA LEU A 213 5.81 -23.97 24.71
C LEU A 213 6.47 -24.07 26.09
N TYR A 214 7.81 -24.09 26.11
CA TYR A 214 8.55 -24.15 27.37
C TYR A 214 8.18 -22.96 28.28
N VAL A 215 8.11 -21.75 27.75
CA VAL A 215 7.72 -20.55 28.50
C VAL A 215 6.27 -20.68 29.03
N VAL A 216 5.33 -21.12 28.19
CA VAL A 216 3.93 -21.32 28.57
C VAL A 216 3.80 -22.38 29.70
N VAL A 217 4.49 -23.51 29.57
CA VAL A 217 4.47 -24.58 30.59
C VAL A 217 5.11 -24.07 31.90
N THR A 218 6.19 -23.32 31.82
CA THR A 218 6.87 -22.77 33.02
C THR A 218 5.95 -21.74 33.73
N ILE A 219 5.26 -20.88 33.02
CA ILE A 219 4.34 -19.88 33.60
C ILE A 219 3.10 -20.55 34.21
N LEU A 220 2.54 -21.57 33.54
CA LEU A 220 1.29 -22.20 33.97
C LEU A 220 1.46 -23.23 35.09
N PHE A 221 2.52 -24.02 35.02
CA PHE A 221 2.68 -25.20 35.90
C PHE A 221 3.84 -25.08 36.89
N ASN A 222 4.73 -24.07 36.75
CA ASN A 222 5.93 -23.88 37.55
C ASN A 222 6.64 -25.23 37.86
N PRO A 223 6.99 -26.02 36.82
CA PRO A 223 7.51 -27.37 36.99
C PRO A 223 8.87 -27.31 37.69
N ASN A 224 9.05 -28.19 38.68
CA ASN A 224 10.35 -28.36 39.39
C ASN A 224 11.29 -29.16 38.46
N PHE A 225 12.08 -28.47 37.64
CA PHE A 225 12.98 -29.06 36.63
C PHE A 225 14.05 -29.99 37.22
N LYS A 226 14.38 -29.87 38.52
CA LYS A 226 15.27 -30.84 39.18
C LYS A 226 14.73 -32.28 39.13
N ALA A 227 13.40 -32.44 39.34
CA ALA A 227 12.75 -33.76 39.26
C ALA A 227 12.76 -34.35 37.84
N LEU A 228 12.80 -33.51 36.81
CA LEU A 228 12.88 -33.97 35.41
C LEU A 228 14.30 -34.34 35.00
N LEU A 229 15.30 -33.63 35.51
CA LEU A 229 16.74 -33.98 35.32
C LEU A 229 17.11 -35.26 36.05
N ASP A 230 16.55 -35.52 37.23
CA ASP A 230 16.74 -36.76 37.97
C ASP A 230 16.12 -37.99 37.27
N LEU A 231 15.14 -37.79 36.38
CA LEU A 231 14.51 -38.85 35.58
C LEU A 231 15.36 -39.23 34.35
N PHE A 232 16.21 -38.32 33.85
CA PHE A 232 17.17 -38.56 32.76
C PHE A 232 18.57 -38.91 33.23
N GLY A 233 18.88 -38.68 34.52
CA GLY A 233 20.18 -39.01 35.16
C GLY A 233 20.16 -40.41 35.80
N ARG A 234 20.10 -41.47 34.99
CA ARG A 234 20.27 -42.84 35.50
C ARG A 234 21.69 -43.25 35.23
N ASN A 235 22.35 -43.64 36.38
CA ASN A 235 23.62 -44.35 36.56
C ASN A 235 24.86 -43.46 36.70
N GLU A 236 25.19 -43.26 37.97
CA GLU A 236 26.52 -43.64 38.47
C GLU A 236 26.39 -43.97 39.95
N LYS A 237 26.71 -45.23 40.27
CA LYS A 237 26.91 -45.75 41.61
C LYS A 237 28.22 -45.17 42.11
N GLU A 238 28.21 -44.51 43.25
CA GLU A 238 29.36 -44.52 44.16
C GLU A 238 28.92 -44.97 45.54
N GLU A 239 29.54 -46.03 45.95
CA GLU A 239 29.56 -46.68 47.26
C GLU A 239 30.41 -45.91 48.25
N ASN A 240 29.99 -46.03 49.55
CA ASN A 240 30.74 -45.83 50.74
C ASN A 240 31.11 -44.39 51.17
N ASP A 241 30.94 -43.99 52.37
CA ASP A 241 31.22 -44.61 53.68
C ASP A 241 30.54 -43.88 54.87
N ASP A 242 30.32 -44.65 55.83
CA ASP A 242 29.86 -44.47 57.20
C ASP A 242 30.27 -43.19 58.00
N ASN A 243 29.30 -42.86 58.84
CA ASN A 243 29.55 -42.63 60.30
C ASN A 243 29.35 -41.25 60.94
N TYR A 244 28.61 -41.35 61.99
CA TYR A 244 28.47 -40.58 63.24
C TYR A 244 27.41 -39.48 63.35
N LEU A 245 26.29 -39.91 63.88
CA LEU A 245 25.76 -39.70 65.24
C LEU A 245 25.50 -38.24 65.69
N ARG A 246 24.24 -38.05 65.97
CA ARG A 246 23.61 -37.51 67.23
C ARG A 246 23.06 -36.08 67.24
N GLN A 247 21.73 -36.11 67.36
CA GLN A 247 20.93 -35.44 68.38
C GLN A 247 21.03 -33.90 68.46
N SER A 248 20.02 -33.19 68.41
CA SER A 248 18.77 -33.15 69.21
C SER A 248 17.85 -32.07 68.69
N ASP A 249 16.58 -32.35 68.78
CA ASP A 249 15.37 -31.49 68.79
C ASP A 249 15.45 -30.36 69.82
N PRO A 250 14.44 -29.54 69.98
CA PRO A 250 13.57 -28.79 69.00
C PRO A 250 13.48 -27.32 69.37
N GLY A 251 12.79 -26.54 68.58
CA GLY A 251 12.25 -25.28 69.13
C GLY A 251 12.16 -24.12 68.18
N ASP A 252 11.00 -23.99 67.64
CA ASP A 252 10.17 -22.81 67.66
C ASP A 252 10.58 -21.50 66.98
N ILE A 253 9.74 -21.09 66.07
CA ILE A 253 9.01 -19.80 66.01
C ILE A 253 9.64 -18.64 65.25
N ARG A 254 8.85 -18.21 64.26
CA ARG A 254 8.44 -16.84 63.82
C ARG A 254 9.42 -15.97 63.04
N VAL A 255 9.01 -15.68 61.84
CA VAL A 255 8.25 -14.47 61.41
C VAL A 255 9.11 -13.24 61.12
N VAL A 256 8.92 -12.74 59.91
CA VAL A 256 8.75 -11.35 59.51
C VAL A 256 9.93 -10.54 59.06
N SER A 257 9.74 -10.09 57.80
CA SER A 257 9.86 -8.72 57.30
C SER A 257 11.23 -8.19 56.85
N THR A 258 11.14 -7.70 55.63
CA THR A 258 11.64 -6.40 55.19
C THR A 258 12.96 -5.92 55.70
N ILE A 259 13.94 -5.77 54.79
CA ILE A 259 14.90 -4.68 54.90
C ILE A 259 15.18 -4.07 53.51
N ARG A 260 15.13 -2.79 53.56
CA ARG A 260 15.35 -1.70 52.65
C ARG A 260 16.76 -1.71 52.08
N ALA A 261 16.82 -1.11 50.86
CA ALA A 261 18.05 -0.59 50.28
C ALA A 261 18.75 0.38 51.26
N GLU A 262 20.06 0.27 51.31
CA GLU A 262 21.04 1.36 51.41
C GLU A 262 22.40 0.79 51.91
N ASP A 263 23.47 1.35 51.32
CA ASP A 263 24.87 1.22 51.74
C ASP A 263 25.63 -0.08 51.39
N ILE A 264 26.50 0.04 50.41
CA ILE A 264 27.95 -0.15 50.58
C ILE A 264 28.67 0.46 49.35
N GLU A 265 29.38 1.56 49.61
CA GLU A 265 30.53 2.07 48.88
C GLU A 265 31.75 1.18 49.17
N GLN A 266 32.65 1.20 48.21
CA GLN A 266 34.12 1.06 48.28
C GLN A 266 34.76 -0.11 47.58
N ASP A 267 35.60 0.31 46.65
CA ASP A 267 36.94 -0.15 46.28
C ASP A 267 37.10 -1.36 45.39
N LYS A 268 37.47 -1.12 44.12
CA LYS A 268 38.84 -1.36 43.67
C LYS A 268 39.09 -0.91 42.22
N GLU A 269 40.19 -0.18 42.10
CA GLU A 269 40.95 0.20 40.93
C GLU A 269 41.02 -0.90 39.85
N ALA A 270 40.82 -0.47 38.59
CA ALA A 270 41.31 -1.19 37.43
C ALA A 270 41.99 -0.19 36.48
N GLU A 271 43.16 -0.53 36.12
CA GLU A 271 44.20 0.19 35.36
C GLU A 271 43.71 0.82 34.06
N ILE A 272 44.18 2.06 33.90
CA ILE A 272 44.15 2.81 32.64
C ILE A 272 45.29 2.26 31.75
N ILE A 273 44.96 1.75 30.60
CA ILE A 273 45.91 1.50 29.52
C ILE A 273 45.79 2.69 28.55
N ASP A 274 46.80 3.54 28.59
CA ASP A 274 47.11 4.58 27.61
C ASP A 274 47.41 3.89 26.28
N PHE A 275 46.67 4.30 25.21
CA PHE A 275 47.13 4.09 23.85
C PHE A 275 47.54 5.43 23.23
N ASP A 276 48.86 5.54 23.01
CA ASP A 276 49.56 6.59 22.32
C ASP A 276 49.05 6.78 20.89
N GLU A 277 48.76 8.02 20.53
CA GLU A 277 48.67 8.50 19.17
C GLU A 277 50.07 8.48 18.54
N ASN A 278 50.24 7.73 17.49
CA ASN A 278 50.97 8.08 16.28
C ASN A 278 51.35 6.85 15.44
N THR A 279 51.25 7.06 14.12
CA THR A 279 51.67 6.24 12.99
C THR A 279 50.64 5.31 12.39
N PHE A 280 49.98 5.82 11.37
CA PHE A 280 49.68 5.03 10.16
C PHE A 280 49.94 5.92 8.93
N GLU A 281 51.01 5.59 8.26
CA GLU A 281 51.31 5.99 6.89
C GLU A 281 50.36 5.32 5.93
N GLU A 282 49.95 6.10 4.89
CA GLU A 282 49.18 5.65 3.76
C GLU A 282 49.98 4.62 2.93
N GLU A 283 49.47 3.43 2.75
CA GLU A 283 49.79 2.55 1.65
C GLU A 283 48.50 2.26 0.86
N GLU A 284 48.41 2.90 -0.32
CA GLU A 284 47.50 2.50 -1.39
C GLU A 284 47.93 1.13 -1.90
N SER A 285 47.06 0.14 -1.83
CA SER A 285 47.18 -1.08 -2.62
C SER A 285 45.86 -1.37 -3.31
N GLU A 286 45.83 -1.04 -4.59
CA GLU A 286 44.87 -1.57 -5.55
C GLU A 286 44.99 -3.10 -5.55
N SER A 287 43.92 -3.81 -5.23
CA SER A 287 43.80 -5.22 -5.52
C SER A 287 42.66 -5.44 -6.50
N GLU A 288 43.01 -5.56 -7.77
CA GLU A 288 42.17 -6.15 -8.81
C GLU A 288 41.81 -7.60 -8.42
N LEU A 289 40.51 -7.85 -8.34
CA LEU A 289 39.95 -9.20 -8.22
C LEU A 289 39.73 -9.77 -9.61
N GLU A 290 40.74 -10.49 -10.12
CA GLU A 290 40.59 -11.39 -11.26
C GLU A 290 39.72 -12.59 -10.86
N ILE A 291 38.53 -12.70 -11.45
CA ILE A 291 37.69 -13.88 -11.37
C ILE A 291 38.08 -14.80 -12.53
N THR A 292 38.91 -15.80 -12.22
CA THR A 292 39.23 -16.88 -13.13
C THR A 292 38.10 -17.91 -13.15
N TYR A 293 37.43 -18.08 -14.29
CA TYR A 293 36.57 -19.22 -14.53
C TYR A 293 37.42 -20.44 -14.87
N SER A 294 37.43 -21.44 -14.01
CA SER A 294 37.99 -22.75 -14.34
C SER A 294 36.91 -23.62 -14.98
N GLU A 295 37.10 -23.92 -16.24
CA GLU A 295 36.47 -25.08 -16.91
C GLU A 295 36.87 -26.36 -16.18
N ALA A 296 35.88 -27.09 -15.68
CA ALA A 296 36.05 -28.45 -15.24
C ALA A 296 34.98 -29.31 -15.96
N GLU A 297 35.33 -29.75 -17.18
CA GLU A 297 34.79 -31.00 -17.70
C GLU A 297 35.27 -32.12 -16.80
N LYS A 298 34.36 -32.89 -16.25
CA LYS A 298 34.60 -34.33 -15.92
C LYS A 298 33.25 -35.06 -15.81
N ASP A 299 33.06 -35.90 -16.79
CA ASP A 299 32.39 -37.19 -16.86
C ASP A 299 31.79 -37.68 -15.54
N LEU A 300 30.46 -37.77 -15.48
CA LEU A 300 29.73 -38.65 -14.60
C LEU A 300 28.98 -39.68 -15.46
N ASP A 301 29.65 -40.83 -15.65
CA ASP A 301 29.01 -42.06 -16.09
C ASP A 301 27.92 -42.45 -15.09
N PHE A 302 26.68 -42.47 -15.55
CA PHE A 302 25.56 -43.05 -14.83
C PHE A 302 25.10 -44.29 -15.55
N ASP A 303 25.54 -45.45 -15.03
CA ASP A 303 25.08 -46.79 -15.45
C ASP A 303 23.56 -46.92 -15.21
N LEU A 304 22.79 -46.97 -16.29
CA LEU A 304 21.39 -47.40 -16.31
C LEU A 304 21.33 -48.89 -16.61
N PRO A 305 20.57 -49.69 -15.85
CA PRO A 305 20.42 -51.09 -16.16
C PRO A 305 19.54 -51.28 -17.41
N THR A 306 20.15 -51.82 -18.43
CA THR A 306 19.53 -52.36 -19.65
C THR A 306 18.73 -53.61 -19.28
N ASN A 307 17.38 -53.48 -19.32
CA ASN A 307 16.49 -54.58 -19.69
C ASN A 307 15.03 -54.06 -19.73
N LEU A 308 14.60 -53.65 -20.90
CA LEU A 308 13.17 -53.65 -21.28
C LEU A 308 13.10 -54.02 -22.77
N THR A 309 12.40 -55.09 -23.00
CA THR A 309 12.05 -55.65 -24.33
C THR A 309 11.19 -54.67 -25.14
N PRO A 310 11.27 -54.66 -26.47
CA PRO A 310 10.54 -53.70 -27.31
C PRO A 310 9.09 -54.13 -27.47
N ALA A 311 8.19 -53.22 -27.20
CA ALA A 311 6.81 -53.31 -27.63
C ALA A 311 6.45 -51.94 -28.25
N ASP A 312 6.06 -52.04 -29.50
CA ASP A 312 5.25 -51.13 -30.28
C ASP A 312 5.74 -49.71 -30.59
N ASN A 313 5.95 -49.49 -31.90
CA ASN A 313 6.19 -48.23 -32.58
C ASN A 313 5.04 -47.23 -32.29
N GLU A 314 5.29 -46.28 -31.41
CA GLU A 314 4.69 -44.96 -31.48
C GLU A 314 5.79 -44.01 -31.97
N GLU A 315 5.63 -43.52 -33.22
CA GLU A 315 6.43 -42.43 -33.76
C GLU A 315 6.26 -41.18 -32.88
N PHE A 316 7.25 -40.94 -32.01
CA PHE A 316 7.38 -39.68 -31.29
C PHE A 316 7.89 -38.62 -32.27
N THR A 317 6.98 -37.88 -32.90
CA THR A 317 7.33 -36.71 -33.72
C THR A 317 7.59 -35.57 -32.74
N VAL A 318 8.86 -35.21 -32.57
CA VAL A 318 9.24 -33.94 -31.93
C VAL A 318 9.01 -32.86 -32.98
N GLU A 319 7.90 -32.13 -32.91
CA GLU A 319 7.79 -30.81 -33.53
C GLU A 319 8.75 -29.88 -32.80
N VAL A 320 9.91 -29.68 -33.37
CA VAL A 320 10.76 -28.53 -33.02
C VAL A 320 10.01 -27.31 -33.53
N PRO A 321 9.63 -26.33 -32.66
CA PRO A 321 9.11 -25.07 -33.15
C PRO A 321 10.17 -24.50 -34.13
N GLU A 322 9.76 -24.17 -35.34
CA GLU A 322 10.61 -23.42 -36.26
C GLU A 322 11.10 -22.17 -35.53
N GLU A 323 12.41 -22.07 -35.31
CA GLU A 323 13.02 -20.82 -34.87
C GLU A 323 12.64 -19.79 -35.92
N ASP A 324 11.99 -18.72 -35.48
CA ASP A 324 11.70 -17.56 -36.32
C ASP A 324 13.00 -17.14 -37.01
N GLU A 325 13.08 -17.29 -38.33
CA GLU A 325 14.21 -16.82 -39.08
C GLU A 325 14.39 -15.33 -38.81
N ALA A 326 15.42 -14.96 -38.06
CA ALA A 326 15.86 -13.58 -37.95
C ALA A 326 16.13 -13.10 -39.40
N LEU A 327 15.55 -11.96 -39.79
CA LEU A 327 15.86 -11.31 -41.05
C LEU A 327 17.39 -11.26 -41.16
N GLU A 328 17.91 -11.76 -42.29
CA GLU A 328 19.36 -11.74 -42.53
C GLU A 328 19.87 -10.31 -42.41
N ASP A 329 21.00 -10.08 -41.77
CA ASP A 329 21.61 -8.78 -41.60
C ASP A 329 21.72 -7.99 -42.93
N SER A 330 21.77 -8.70 -44.05
CA SER A 330 21.75 -8.12 -45.40
C SER A 330 20.43 -7.46 -45.81
N GLU A 331 19.27 -7.97 -45.42
CA GLU A 331 17.96 -7.39 -45.71
C GLU A 331 17.69 -6.18 -44.78
N LEU A 332 18.08 -6.27 -43.53
CA LEU A 332 18.02 -5.19 -42.58
C LEU A 332 18.91 -4.00 -43.01
N ASP A 333 20.09 -4.28 -43.54
CA ASP A 333 21.00 -3.25 -44.06
C ASP A 333 20.48 -2.63 -45.36
N GLN A 334 19.75 -3.39 -46.20
CA GLN A 334 19.09 -2.83 -47.38
C GLN A 334 17.92 -1.91 -47.01
N MET A 335 17.04 -2.33 -46.07
CA MET A 335 15.96 -1.49 -45.55
C MET A 335 16.49 -0.21 -44.90
N ARG A 336 17.62 -0.28 -44.17
CA ARG A 336 18.28 0.90 -43.59
C ARG A 336 18.83 1.86 -44.62
N LYS A 337 19.38 1.34 -45.70
CA LYS A 337 19.91 2.15 -46.81
C LYS A 337 18.79 2.83 -47.60
N GLU A 338 17.64 2.18 -47.73
CA GLU A 338 16.51 2.68 -48.52
C GLU A 338 15.62 3.63 -47.73
N TYR A 339 15.32 3.33 -46.42
CA TYR A 339 14.34 4.08 -45.64
C TYR A 339 14.94 4.80 -44.41
N GLY A 340 16.22 4.65 -44.12
CA GLY A 340 16.86 5.20 -42.91
C GLY A 340 16.32 4.59 -41.59
N GLU A 341 16.68 5.19 -40.47
CA GLU A 341 16.10 4.85 -39.14
C GLU A 341 14.63 5.25 -39.11
N TYR A 342 13.82 4.50 -38.34
CA TYR A 342 12.43 4.86 -38.10
C TYR A 342 12.38 6.09 -37.17
N ASP A 343 11.74 7.17 -37.59
CA ASP A 343 11.45 8.30 -36.71
C ASP A 343 9.98 8.27 -36.27
N PRO A 344 9.68 8.02 -34.98
CA PRO A 344 8.31 7.97 -34.46
C PRO A 344 7.56 9.31 -34.58
N LYS A 345 8.26 10.42 -34.84
CA LYS A 345 7.66 11.76 -34.95
C LYS A 345 7.15 12.09 -36.35
N LEU A 346 7.41 11.23 -37.36
CA LEU A 346 7.06 11.51 -38.77
C LEU A 346 5.56 11.77 -38.98
N ASP A 347 4.66 11.08 -38.26
CA ASP A 347 3.23 11.28 -38.38
C ASP A 347 2.78 12.71 -38.00
N LEU A 348 3.47 13.31 -37.07
CA LEU A 348 3.28 14.69 -36.62
C LEU A 348 4.58 15.51 -36.69
N ALA A 349 5.30 15.40 -37.81
CA ALA A 349 6.58 16.09 -38.05
C ALA A 349 6.50 17.62 -37.90
N SER A 350 5.32 18.21 -38.10
CA SER A 350 5.06 19.63 -37.92
C SER A 350 4.74 20.05 -36.49
N TYR A 351 4.68 19.10 -35.53
CA TYR A 351 4.40 19.44 -34.16
C TYR A 351 5.50 20.22 -33.50
N VAL A 352 5.16 21.34 -32.87
CA VAL A 352 6.08 22.22 -32.16
C VAL A 352 5.76 22.16 -30.67
N LEU A 353 6.79 21.96 -29.84
CA LEU A 353 6.64 22.01 -28.39
C LEU A 353 6.16 23.39 -27.92
N PRO A 354 5.35 23.48 -26.86
CA PRO A 354 4.86 24.75 -26.37
C PRO A 354 5.99 25.73 -26.05
N PRO A 355 5.89 26.99 -26.49
CA PRO A 355 6.90 28.00 -26.17
C PRO A 355 6.82 28.38 -24.70
N ILE A 356 7.95 28.67 -24.08
CA ILE A 356 8.06 29.00 -22.65
C ILE A 356 7.29 30.26 -22.26
N ASP A 357 6.99 31.12 -23.23
CA ASP A 357 6.28 32.39 -23.04
C ASP A 357 4.80 32.21 -22.72
N LEU A 358 4.23 31.04 -22.92
CA LEU A 358 2.88 30.67 -22.43
C LEU A 358 2.82 30.58 -20.91
N LEU A 359 3.96 30.38 -20.25
CA LEU A 359 4.09 30.37 -18.80
C LEU A 359 4.47 31.76 -18.30
N ARG A 360 3.76 32.25 -17.30
CA ARG A 360 3.99 33.56 -16.70
C ARG A 360 5.19 33.52 -15.77
N ASP A 361 5.87 34.63 -15.68
CA ASP A 361 6.89 34.83 -14.67
C ASP A 361 6.22 35.41 -13.42
N TRP A 362 6.03 34.54 -12.45
CA TRP A 362 5.51 34.89 -11.11
C TRP A 362 6.62 35.46 -10.20
N GLY A 363 7.76 35.89 -10.76
CA GLY A 363 8.94 36.43 -10.06
C GLY A 363 8.55 37.41 -8.98
N GLY A 364 8.81 37.01 -7.73
CA GLY A 364 8.60 37.86 -6.57
C GLY A 364 9.48 39.12 -6.69
N GLY A 365 8.90 40.26 -6.32
CA GLY A 365 9.66 41.47 -6.13
C GLY A 365 10.86 41.18 -5.22
N SER A 366 12.05 41.59 -5.62
CA SER A 366 13.27 41.40 -4.86
C SER A 366 13.13 42.05 -3.49
N VAL A 367 12.89 41.23 -2.46
CA VAL A 367 12.96 41.68 -1.08
C VAL A 367 14.38 42.15 -0.85
N SER A 368 14.58 43.35 -0.31
CA SER A 368 15.93 43.88 -0.14
C SER A 368 16.76 42.94 0.75
N VAL A 369 17.99 42.70 0.37
CA VAL A 369 18.93 41.82 1.10
C VAL A 369 19.05 42.25 2.57
N GLU A 370 18.93 43.57 2.85
CA GLU A 370 18.94 44.14 4.20
C GLU A 370 17.75 43.70 5.05
N THR A 371 16.53 43.68 4.46
CA THR A 371 15.33 43.22 5.16
C THR A 371 15.44 41.73 5.53
N ILE A 372 15.89 40.91 4.58
CA ILE A 372 16.08 39.45 4.83
C ILE A 372 17.13 39.27 5.94
N LYS A 373 18.24 40.04 5.91
CA LYS A 373 19.28 39.90 6.94
C LYS A 373 18.78 40.25 8.34
N GLY A 374 17.95 41.30 8.48
CA GLY A 374 17.34 41.70 9.74
C GLY A 374 16.47 40.60 10.33
N GLU A 375 15.59 40.03 9.50
CA GLU A 375 14.71 38.90 9.89
C GLU A 375 15.52 37.66 10.31
N LEU A 376 16.58 37.36 9.56
CA LEU A 376 17.44 36.19 9.88
C LEU A 376 18.15 36.34 11.23
N GLU A 377 18.64 37.56 11.55
CA GLU A 377 19.30 37.83 12.81
C GLU A 377 18.32 37.80 13.99
N GLU A 378 17.13 38.35 13.82
CA GLU A 378 16.07 38.32 14.82
C GLU A 378 15.62 36.88 15.11
N ASN A 379 15.28 36.08 14.09
CA ASN A 379 14.89 34.69 14.24
C ASN A 379 16.00 33.84 14.89
N LYS A 380 17.27 34.04 14.47
CA LYS A 380 18.43 33.40 15.09
C LYS A 380 18.50 33.71 16.57
N ASN A 381 18.37 35.00 16.95
CA ASN A 381 18.47 35.42 18.37
C ASN A 381 17.34 34.82 19.19
N ARG A 382 16.09 34.81 18.70
CA ARG A 382 14.94 34.19 19.35
C ARG A 382 15.12 32.68 19.54
N ILE A 383 15.66 31.94 18.55
CA ILE A 383 15.93 30.51 18.67
C ILE A 383 16.99 30.25 19.76
N VAL A 384 18.08 31.02 19.74
CA VAL A 384 19.17 30.88 20.73
C VAL A 384 18.67 31.18 22.14
N GLU A 385 17.91 32.28 22.32
CA GLU A 385 17.35 32.69 23.59
C GLU A 385 16.36 31.64 24.15
N THR A 386 15.47 31.14 23.28
CA THR A 386 14.50 30.10 23.66
C THR A 386 15.22 28.85 24.16
N LEU A 387 16.22 28.38 23.42
CA LEU A 387 17.01 27.19 23.80
C LEU A 387 17.83 27.43 25.09
N ALA A 388 18.37 28.65 25.27
CA ALA A 388 19.09 29.03 26.49
C ALA A 388 18.19 29.02 27.73
N HIS A 389 16.92 29.43 27.63
CA HIS A 389 15.93 29.35 28.74
C HIS A 389 15.74 27.89 29.21
N TYR A 390 15.85 26.90 28.30
CA TYR A 390 15.79 25.48 28.64
C TYR A 390 17.16 24.86 28.97
N LYS A 391 18.20 25.68 29.20
CA LYS A 391 19.58 25.24 29.47
C LYS A 391 20.15 24.35 28.36
N ILE A 392 19.92 24.75 27.14
CA ILE A 392 20.46 24.12 25.94
C ILE A 392 21.39 25.11 25.26
N ASP A 393 22.69 24.87 25.38
CA ASP A 393 23.70 25.71 24.75
C ASP A 393 23.95 25.28 23.29
N ILE A 394 24.17 26.26 22.41
CA ILE A 394 24.44 26.06 20.99
C ILE A 394 25.88 26.45 20.71
N ALA A 395 26.64 25.52 20.10
CA ALA A 395 28.03 25.81 19.70
C ALA A 395 28.08 26.62 18.40
N LYS A 396 27.22 26.37 17.43
CA LYS A 396 27.18 27.04 16.14
C LYS A 396 25.79 27.06 15.54
N ILE A 397 25.42 28.14 14.83
CA ILE A 397 24.19 28.26 14.07
C ILE A 397 24.52 28.84 12.66
N LYS A 398 23.90 28.26 11.63
CA LYS A 398 23.98 28.67 10.24
C LYS A 398 22.59 28.78 9.65
N ALA A 399 22.26 29.86 8.95
CA ALA A 399 20.99 30.03 8.25
C ALA A 399 21.18 29.82 6.75
N THR A 400 20.27 29.09 6.12
CA THR A 400 20.16 28.90 4.66
C THR A 400 18.76 29.34 4.24
N VAL A 401 18.66 30.38 3.44
CA VAL A 401 17.38 30.95 2.98
C VAL A 401 16.88 30.17 1.76
N GLY A 402 15.69 29.62 1.88
CA GLY A 402 14.97 28.99 0.76
C GLY A 402 13.78 29.86 0.31
N PRO A 403 13.03 29.40 -0.70
CA PRO A 403 11.93 30.20 -1.28
C PRO A 403 10.79 30.44 -0.28
N THR A 404 10.46 29.48 0.55
CA THR A 404 9.32 29.57 1.48
C THR A 404 9.71 29.39 2.93
N VAL A 405 10.83 28.72 3.21
CA VAL A 405 11.35 28.49 4.55
C VAL A 405 12.85 28.78 4.60
N THR A 406 13.30 29.24 5.77
CA THR A 406 14.72 29.35 6.12
C THR A 406 15.11 28.18 7.00
N LEU A 407 16.17 27.47 6.65
CA LEU A 407 16.75 26.37 7.42
C LEU A 407 17.84 26.94 8.36
N TYR A 408 17.62 26.84 9.66
CA TYR A 408 18.63 27.11 10.70
C TYR A 408 19.29 25.81 11.09
N GLU A 409 20.53 25.59 10.64
CA GLU A 409 21.35 24.44 11.03
C GLU A 409 22.08 24.78 12.34
N ILE A 410 21.79 24.01 13.40
CA ILE A 410 22.38 24.19 14.71
C ILE A 410 23.26 23.01 15.11
N VAL A 411 24.38 23.33 15.75
CA VAL A 411 25.27 22.35 16.40
C VAL A 411 25.08 22.56 17.92
N PRO A 412 24.45 21.62 18.62
CA PRO A 412 24.31 21.69 20.07
C PRO A 412 25.65 21.54 20.76
N ALA A 413 25.80 22.08 21.95
CA ALA A 413 26.97 21.86 22.78
C ALA A 413 27.12 20.37 23.18
N PRO A 414 28.34 19.86 23.47
CA PRO A 414 28.54 18.49 23.89
C PRO A 414 27.69 18.12 25.12
N GLY A 415 27.09 16.93 25.10
CA GLY A 415 26.22 16.45 26.19
C GLY A 415 24.73 16.83 26.06
N VAL A 416 24.32 17.61 25.08
CA VAL A 416 22.93 17.95 24.83
C VAL A 416 22.25 16.79 24.07
N ARG A 417 21.18 16.25 24.64
CA ARG A 417 20.38 15.21 23.96
C ARG A 417 19.49 15.82 22.88
N ILE A 418 19.55 15.28 21.68
CA ILE A 418 18.75 15.71 20.50
C ILE A 418 17.25 15.74 20.81
N SER A 419 16.75 14.76 21.57
CA SER A 419 15.32 14.68 21.95
C SER A 419 14.84 15.87 22.76
N LYS A 420 15.74 16.55 23.55
CA LYS A 420 15.36 17.76 24.26
C LYS A 420 15.00 18.89 23.31
N ILE A 421 15.80 19.08 22.22
CA ILE A 421 15.55 20.12 21.24
C ILE A 421 14.29 19.81 20.45
N LYS A 422 14.10 18.55 20.04
CA LYS A 422 12.93 18.12 19.26
C LYS A 422 11.60 18.33 20.03
N ASN A 423 11.62 18.18 21.35
CA ASN A 423 10.42 18.37 22.18
C ASN A 423 10.07 19.84 22.42
N LEU A 424 10.94 20.79 22.05
CA LEU A 424 10.72 22.22 22.15
C LEU A 424 10.20 22.85 20.84
N GLU A 425 9.70 22.02 19.92
CA GLU A 425 9.21 22.48 18.63
C GLU A 425 8.10 23.52 18.78
N ASP A 426 7.11 23.26 19.63
CA ASP A 426 6.00 24.17 19.89
C ASP A 426 6.46 25.45 20.61
N ASP A 427 7.41 25.35 21.57
CA ASP A 427 7.94 26.49 22.29
C ASP A 427 8.75 27.43 21.39
N ILE A 428 9.55 26.85 20.48
CA ILE A 428 10.31 27.63 19.49
C ILE A 428 9.35 28.27 18.48
N ALA A 429 8.32 27.54 18.01
CA ALA A 429 7.32 28.09 17.10
C ALA A 429 6.58 29.29 17.72
N LEU A 430 6.21 29.18 19.00
CA LEU A 430 5.57 30.26 19.74
C LEU A 430 6.49 31.49 19.87
N SER A 431 7.76 31.28 20.25
CA SER A 431 8.77 32.34 20.37
C SER A 431 9.00 33.11 19.06
N LEU A 432 8.99 32.37 17.93
CA LEU A 432 9.14 32.93 16.60
C LEU A 432 7.84 33.55 16.06
N SER A 433 6.71 33.38 16.76
CA SER A 433 5.37 33.74 16.26
C SER A 433 5.07 33.11 14.91
N ALA A 434 5.62 31.92 14.65
CA ALA A 434 5.48 31.20 13.38
C ALA A 434 4.23 30.30 13.41
N LEU A 435 3.54 30.19 12.27
CA LEU A 435 2.37 29.29 12.12
C LEU A 435 2.71 27.79 12.31
N GLY A 436 3.97 27.45 12.29
CA GLY A 436 4.51 26.12 12.50
C GLY A 436 5.98 26.11 12.08
N ILE A 437 6.78 25.33 12.76
CA ILE A 437 8.16 25.03 12.40
C ILE A 437 8.29 23.52 12.22
N ARG A 438 9.40 23.09 11.63
CA ARG A 438 9.71 21.67 11.54
C ARG A 438 11.15 21.43 11.99
N ILE A 439 11.35 20.48 12.90
CA ILE A 439 12.69 20.14 13.41
C ILE A 439 13.15 18.82 12.78
N ILE A 440 14.24 18.88 12.02
CA ILE A 440 14.95 17.73 11.45
C ILE A 440 16.13 17.39 12.35
N ALA A 441 16.05 16.29 13.08
CA ALA A 441 17.05 15.97 14.08
C ALA A 441 17.36 14.45 14.11
N PRO A 442 18.54 14.04 13.65
CA PRO A 442 19.59 14.83 12.97
C PRO A 442 19.28 15.09 11.48
N ILE A 443 19.99 16.07 10.87
CA ILE A 443 20.02 16.21 9.40
C ILE A 443 20.83 15.02 8.86
N PRO A 444 20.27 14.23 7.91
CA PRO A 444 21.00 13.12 7.31
C PRO A 444 22.36 13.55 6.72
N GLY A 445 23.42 12.85 7.10
CA GLY A 445 24.77 13.08 6.60
C GLY A 445 25.53 14.31 7.18
N LYS A 446 24.90 15.13 8.05
CA LYS A 446 25.57 16.35 8.57
C LYS A 446 25.82 16.38 10.09
N GLY A 447 25.20 15.49 10.86
CA GLY A 447 25.34 15.49 12.33
C GLY A 447 24.82 16.77 13.02
N THR A 448 24.10 17.63 12.32
CA THR A 448 23.51 18.89 12.82
C THR A 448 22.00 18.73 12.98
N ILE A 449 21.36 19.65 13.70
CA ILE A 449 19.92 19.75 13.83
C ILE A 449 19.43 20.89 12.95
N GLY A 450 18.42 20.64 12.12
CA GLY A 450 17.78 21.66 11.30
C GLY A 450 16.47 22.13 11.92
N ILE A 451 16.27 23.45 11.96
CA ILE A 451 15.00 24.09 12.30
C ILE A 451 14.56 24.83 11.06
N GLU A 452 13.48 24.38 10.44
CA GLU A 452 12.86 25.02 9.29
C GLU A 452 11.82 26.02 9.78
N VAL A 453 12.06 27.31 9.52
CA VAL A 453 11.20 28.42 9.91
C VAL A 453 10.56 29.04 8.67
N PRO A 454 9.22 29.23 8.62
CA PRO A 454 8.56 29.92 7.53
C PRO A 454 9.09 31.34 7.33
N ASN A 455 9.34 31.73 6.08
CA ASN A 455 9.69 33.11 5.76
C ASN A 455 8.46 34.02 5.93
N SER A 456 8.64 35.24 6.40
CA SER A 456 7.56 36.23 6.52
C SER A 456 6.99 36.61 5.15
N ASN A 457 7.84 36.62 4.11
CA ASN A 457 7.47 36.87 2.73
C ASN A 457 7.92 35.67 1.85
N PRO A 458 7.12 34.60 1.74
CA PRO A 458 7.48 33.45 0.93
C PRO A 458 7.47 33.78 -0.55
N GLU A 459 8.51 33.36 -1.25
CA GLU A 459 8.66 33.53 -2.69
C GLU A 459 7.85 32.45 -3.45
N MET A 460 7.12 32.89 -4.49
CA MET A 460 6.43 31.96 -5.39
C MET A 460 7.40 31.41 -6.42
N VAL A 461 7.49 30.08 -6.53
CA VAL A 461 8.32 29.42 -7.53
C VAL A 461 7.51 29.25 -8.82
N SER A 462 7.84 30.02 -9.89
CA SER A 462 7.12 29.92 -11.16
C SER A 462 7.51 28.66 -11.93
N MET A 463 6.54 28.01 -12.59
CA MET A 463 6.81 26.88 -13.48
C MET A 463 7.71 27.28 -14.65
N ARG A 464 7.59 28.53 -15.14
CA ARG A 464 8.48 29.12 -16.15
C ARG A 464 9.97 29.01 -15.77
N SER A 465 10.30 29.42 -14.53
CA SER A 465 11.69 29.38 -14.05
C SER A 465 12.24 27.95 -13.94
N LEU A 466 11.36 26.99 -13.61
CA LEU A 466 11.74 25.59 -13.47
C LEU A 466 11.97 24.92 -14.83
N ILE A 467 11.08 25.16 -15.79
CA ILE A 467 11.22 24.63 -17.16
C ILE A 467 12.40 25.26 -17.85
N ALA A 468 12.65 26.56 -17.64
CA ALA A 468 13.84 27.27 -18.19
C ALA A 468 15.16 26.81 -17.56
N SER A 469 15.15 26.10 -16.44
CA SER A 469 16.40 25.72 -15.76
C SER A 469 17.27 24.79 -16.62
N GLU A 470 18.56 24.99 -16.59
CA GLU A 470 19.55 24.18 -17.30
C GLU A 470 19.37 22.70 -16.96
N LYS A 471 19.15 22.37 -15.67
CA LYS A 471 18.99 21.01 -15.19
C LYS A 471 17.80 20.27 -15.82
N PHE A 472 16.71 20.97 -16.15
CA PHE A 472 15.57 20.39 -16.85
C PHE A 472 15.82 20.35 -18.36
N GLN A 473 16.37 21.42 -18.95
CA GLN A 473 16.61 21.51 -20.39
C GLN A 473 17.65 20.51 -20.89
N THR A 474 18.69 20.22 -20.09
CA THR A 474 19.75 19.27 -20.45
C THR A 474 19.43 17.82 -20.01
N SER A 475 18.29 17.59 -19.42
CA SER A 475 17.91 16.25 -18.92
C SER A 475 17.69 15.26 -20.05
N ASP A 476 18.41 14.13 -20.02
CA ASP A 476 18.27 12.97 -20.93
C ASP A 476 17.24 11.92 -20.41
N ALA A 477 16.47 12.28 -19.39
CA ALA A 477 15.46 11.40 -18.79
C ALA A 477 14.37 11.01 -19.82
N GLU A 478 13.86 9.78 -19.71
CA GLU A 478 12.77 9.31 -20.57
C GLU A 478 11.46 10.05 -20.28
N LEU A 479 11.14 10.27 -19.01
CA LEU A 479 9.98 11.05 -18.56
C LEU A 479 10.41 12.07 -17.50
N PRO A 480 11.06 13.19 -17.91
CA PRO A 480 11.55 14.18 -16.96
C PRO A 480 10.42 14.98 -16.35
N ILE A 481 10.41 15.07 -15.03
CA ILE A 481 9.48 15.88 -14.26
C ILE A 481 10.27 16.89 -13.44
N VAL A 482 9.89 18.16 -13.52
CA VAL A 482 10.41 19.22 -12.65
C VAL A 482 9.33 19.63 -11.65
N MET A 483 9.58 19.34 -10.36
CA MET A 483 8.55 19.55 -9.33
C MET A 483 8.61 20.88 -8.63
N GLY A 484 9.80 21.46 -8.49
CA GLY A 484 9.95 22.68 -7.70
C GLY A 484 11.38 22.97 -7.29
N LYS A 485 11.55 23.77 -6.25
CA LYS A 485 12.84 24.12 -5.66
C LYS A 485 13.00 23.54 -4.26
N THR A 486 14.23 23.15 -3.94
CA THR A 486 14.65 22.73 -2.59
C THR A 486 14.78 23.94 -1.67
N ILE A 487 15.01 23.69 -0.36
CA ILE A 487 15.36 24.73 0.61
C ILE A 487 16.66 25.45 0.24
N THR A 488 17.57 24.78 -0.46
CA THR A 488 18.81 25.37 -0.99
C THR A 488 18.62 26.12 -2.31
N ASN A 489 17.38 26.34 -2.71
CA ASN A 489 16.98 27.02 -3.95
C ASN A 489 17.39 26.31 -5.25
N GLU A 490 17.74 25.02 -5.15
CA GLU A 490 18.08 24.18 -6.31
C GLU A 490 16.83 23.63 -6.98
N THR A 491 16.79 23.61 -8.30
CA THR A 491 15.72 22.96 -9.06
C THR A 491 15.75 21.45 -8.85
N PHE A 492 14.62 20.88 -8.43
CA PHE A 492 14.46 19.45 -8.25
C PHE A 492 13.77 18.81 -9.44
N THR A 493 14.51 17.95 -10.12
CA THR A 493 14.02 17.15 -11.26
C THR A 493 14.20 15.67 -10.98
N PHE A 494 13.30 14.86 -11.52
CA PHE A 494 13.43 13.40 -11.48
C PHE A 494 12.86 12.76 -12.75
N ASP A 495 13.23 11.51 -12.98
CA ASP A 495 12.70 10.69 -14.07
C ASP A 495 11.60 9.78 -13.53
N LEU A 496 10.37 9.89 -14.08
CA LEU A 496 9.25 9.06 -13.67
C LEU A 496 9.51 7.57 -13.95
N THR A 497 10.31 7.22 -14.96
CA THR A 497 10.65 5.82 -15.24
C THR A 497 11.52 5.18 -14.16
N LYS A 498 12.29 5.99 -13.42
CA LYS A 498 13.08 5.55 -12.25
C LYS A 498 12.24 5.51 -10.96
N MET A 499 11.18 6.33 -10.90
CA MET A 499 10.15 6.34 -9.85
C MET A 499 8.81 5.92 -10.47
N PRO A 500 8.64 4.64 -10.84
CA PRO A 500 7.66 4.20 -11.83
C PRO A 500 6.21 4.48 -11.45
N HIS A 501 5.92 4.54 -10.18
CA HIS A 501 4.57 4.79 -9.66
C HIS A 501 4.67 5.81 -8.52
N LEU A 502 3.83 6.83 -8.61
CA LEU A 502 3.86 7.99 -7.72
C LEU A 502 2.54 8.12 -6.96
N LEU A 503 2.61 8.14 -5.64
CA LEU A 503 1.48 8.46 -4.79
C LEU A 503 1.55 9.94 -4.39
N VAL A 504 0.47 10.68 -4.65
CA VAL A 504 0.36 12.11 -4.33
C VAL A 504 -0.79 12.33 -3.37
N ALA A 505 -0.54 12.97 -2.23
CA ALA A 505 -1.62 13.28 -1.31
C ALA A 505 -1.50 14.68 -0.72
N GLY A 506 -2.64 15.27 -0.30
CA GLY A 506 -2.68 16.59 0.31
C GLY A 506 -4.10 17.05 0.55
N ALA A 507 -4.31 17.86 1.58
CA ALA A 507 -5.63 18.43 1.87
C ALA A 507 -6.07 19.41 0.76
N THR A 508 -7.36 19.65 0.67
CA THR A 508 -7.95 20.58 -0.30
C THR A 508 -7.32 21.96 -0.21
N GLY A 509 -6.94 22.55 -1.34
CA GLY A 509 -6.34 23.89 -1.42
C GLY A 509 -4.87 23.97 -0.98
N GLN A 510 -4.19 22.84 -0.71
CA GLN A 510 -2.80 22.82 -0.27
C GLN A 510 -1.76 22.66 -1.41
N GLY A 511 -2.21 22.56 -2.66
CA GLY A 511 -1.34 22.52 -3.84
C GLY A 511 -1.33 21.20 -4.62
N LYS A 512 -2.15 20.18 -4.26
CA LYS A 512 -2.21 18.89 -4.95
C LYS A 512 -2.47 19.05 -6.46
N SER A 513 -3.51 19.79 -6.85
CA SER A 513 -3.88 20.01 -8.25
C SER A 513 -2.79 20.76 -9.02
N VAL A 514 -2.17 21.76 -8.39
CA VAL A 514 -1.02 22.47 -8.97
C VAL A 514 0.16 21.50 -9.19
N GLY A 515 0.42 20.60 -8.24
CA GLY A 515 1.45 19.57 -8.37
C GLY A 515 1.17 18.58 -9.48
N LEU A 516 -0.09 18.16 -9.68
CA LEU A 516 -0.47 17.29 -10.81
C LEU A 516 -0.30 18.01 -12.14
N ASN A 517 -0.70 19.28 -12.23
CA ASN A 517 -0.45 20.10 -13.41
C ASN A 517 1.05 20.30 -13.69
N ALA A 518 1.87 20.54 -12.65
CA ALA A 518 3.32 20.64 -12.81
C ALA A 518 3.92 19.36 -13.39
N ILE A 519 3.42 18.17 -13.01
CA ILE A 519 3.86 16.89 -13.59
C ILE A 519 3.47 16.79 -15.07
N LEU A 520 2.21 17.02 -15.42
CA LEU A 520 1.73 16.93 -16.80
C LEU A 520 2.44 17.93 -17.71
N ILE A 521 2.53 19.18 -17.29
CA ILE A 521 3.19 20.26 -18.01
C ILE A 521 4.68 19.97 -18.22
N SER A 522 5.39 19.41 -17.21
CA SER A 522 6.78 18.99 -17.38
C SER A 522 6.96 18.02 -18.56
N ILE A 523 6.09 17.03 -18.66
CA ILE A 523 6.14 16.01 -19.72
C ILE A 523 5.81 16.63 -21.08
N VAL A 524 4.75 17.44 -21.15
CA VAL A 524 4.27 18.09 -22.38
C VAL A 524 5.31 19.06 -22.95
N TYR A 525 6.08 19.76 -22.13
CA TYR A 525 7.16 20.64 -22.57
C TYR A 525 8.43 19.92 -23.04
N LYS A 526 8.54 18.60 -22.81
CA LYS A 526 9.77 17.85 -23.12
C LYS A 526 9.57 16.74 -24.15
N LYS A 527 8.36 16.18 -24.24
CA LYS A 527 8.08 14.98 -25.04
C LYS A 527 7.11 15.25 -26.17
N HIS A 528 7.39 14.60 -27.29
CA HIS A 528 6.52 14.62 -28.46
C HIS A 528 5.29 13.70 -28.24
N PRO A 529 4.11 14.01 -28.82
CA PRO A 529 2.90 13.18 -28.68
C PRO A 529 3.06 11.71 -29.11
N ALA A 530 3.99 11.44 -30.02
CA ALA A 530 4.35 10.06 -30.41
C ALA A 530 5.06 9.26 -29.31
N GLN A 531 5.70 9.94 -28.35
CA GLN A 531 6.54 9.31 -27.33
C GLN A 531 5.81 9.03 -26.02
N VAL A 532 4.71 9.76 -25.74
CA VAL A 532 3.96 9.63 -24.49
C VAL A 532 2.47 9.81 -24.71
N LYS A 533 1.67 9.01 -24.00
CA LYS A 533 0.22 9.10 -23.93
C LYS A 533 -0.25 9.17 -22.49
N PHE A 534 -1.33 9.91 -22.24
CA PHE A 534 -1.94 10.06 -20.93
C PHE A 534 -3.28 9.34 -20.88
N VAL A 535 -3.54 8.65 -19.79
CA VAL A 535 -4.87 8.17 -19.39
C VAL A 535 -5.26 9.00 -18.18
N LEU A 536 -6.24 9.88 -18.34
CA LEU A 536 -6.64 10.84 -17.30
C LEU A 536 -7.99 10.43 -16.69
N VAL A 537 -8.00 10.30 -15.37
CA VAL A 537 -9.17 9.92 -14.58
C VAL A 537 -9.51 11.06 -13.61
N ASP A 538 -10.67 11.70 -13.82
CA ASP A 538 -11.18 12.80 -13.01
C ASP A 538 -12.64 12.56 -12.63
N PRO A 539 -12.92 11.83 -11.53
CA PRO A 539 -14.30 11.55 -11.10
C PRO A 539 -15.10 12.81 -10.75
N LYS A 540 -14.41 13.91 -10.45
CA LYS A 540 -15.04 15.19 -10.07
C LYS A 540 -15.33 16.12 -11.23
N LYS A 541 -14.78 15.88 -12.40
CA LYS A 541 -14.90 16.72 -13.61
C LYS A 541 -14.43 18.17 -13.42
N VAL A 542 -13.37 18.38 -12.64
CA VAL A 542 -12.93 19.75 -12.25
C VAL A 542 -11.49 20.03 -12.67
N GLU A 543 -10.57 19.12 -12.32
CA GLU A 543 -9.15 19.42 -12.35
C GLU A 543 -8.51 19.15 -13.73
N LEU A 544 -8.94 18.11 -14.44
CA LEU A 544 -8.29 17.63 -15.65
C LEU A 544 -9.04 17.96 -16.94
N THR A 545 -10.23 18.54 -16.87
CA THR A 545 -11.09 18.82 -18.05
C THR A 545 -10.43 19.68 -19.12
N LEU A 546 -9.50 20.56 -18.74
CA LEU A 546 -8.75 21.41 -19.67
C LEU A 546 -7.91 20.62 -20.69
N TYR A 547 -7.46 19.42 -20.30
CA TYR A 547 -6.65 18.57 -21.17
C TYR A 547 -7.44 17.89 -22.30
N ASN A 548 -8.78 18.00 -22.32
CA ASN A 548 -9.60 17.53 -23.47
C ASN A 548 -9.17 18.18 -24.79
N LYS A 549 -8.68 19.44 -24.76
CA LYS A 549 -8.21 20.15 -25.95
C LYS A 549 -7.02 19.43 -26.65
N ILE A 550 -6.25 18.61 -25.91
CA ILE A 550 -5.11 17.84 -26.44
C ILE A 550 -5.40 16.35 -26.63
N GLU A 551 -6.68 15.97 -26.66
CA GLU A 551 -7.15 14.57 -26.79
C GLU A 551 -6.41 13.82 -27.89
N ARG A 552 -6.48 14.32 -29.13
CA ARG A 552 -5.91 13.66 -30.32
C ARG A 552 -4.39 13.73 -30.40
N HIS A 553 -3.73 14.46 -29.48
CA HIS A 553 -2.26 14.49 -29.40
C HIS A 553 -1.74 13.53 -28.33
N PHE A 554 -2.22 13.68 -27.11
CA PHE A 554 -1.61 13.07 -25.94
C PHE A 554 -2.51 12.07 -25.20
N LEU A 555 -3.85 12.06 -25.42
CA LEU A 555 -4.72 11.21 -24.61
C LEU A 555 -4.90 9.82 -25.22
N ALA A 556 -5.19 8.87 -24.35
CA ALA A 556 -5.56 7.50 -24.67
C ALA A 556 -6.95 7.21 -24.09
N LYS A 557 -7.78 6.50 -24.85
CA LYS A 557 -9.15 6.15 -24.46
C LYS A 557 -9.53 4.74 -24.90
N LEU A 558 -10.62 4.20 -24.36
CA LEU A 558 -11.23 2.96 -24.85
C LEU A 558 -11.92 3.19 -26.21
N PRO A 559 -11.97 2.19 -27.07
CA PRO A 559 -12.77 2.25 -28.29
C PRO A 559 -14.25 2.52 -27.97
N GLY A 560 -14.90 3.38 -28.78
CA GLY A 560 -16.31 3.72 -28.63
C GLY A 560 -16.64 4.74 -27.53
N GLU A 561 -15.66 5.23 -26.77
CA GLU A 561 -15.88 6.31 -25.81
C GLU A 561 -15.82 7.68 -26.49
N GLU A 562 -16.77 8.56 -26.12
CA GLU A 562 -16.81 9.92 -26.65
C GLU A 562 -15.74 10.80 -26.01
N ASP A 563 -15.61 10.76 -24.68
CA ASP A 563 -14.68 11.56 -23.90
C ASP A 563 -13.38 10.78 -23.60
N ALA A 564 -12.23 11.41 -23.80
CA ALA A 564 -10.93 10.83 -23.43
C ALA A 564 -10.60 10.95 -21.95
N ILE A 565 -11.19 11.89 -21.22
CA ILE A 565 -11.05 12.01 -19.77
C ILE A 565 -12.16 11.19 -19.10
N ILE A 566 -11.73 10.23 -18.28
CA ILE A 566 -12.63 9.24 -17.70
C ILE A 566 -13.21 9.78 -16.40
N THR A 567 -14.53 9.89 -16.35
CA THR A 567 -15.24 10.48 -15.19
C THR A 567 -16.15 9.47 -14.47
N ASP A 568 -16.52 8.39 -15.13
CA ASP A 568 -17.40 7.34 -14.59
C ASP A 568 -16.57 6.19 -13.99
N THR A 569 -16.94 5.73 -12.80
CA THR A 569 -16.21 4.70 -12.09
C THR A 569 -16.19 3.35 -12.82
N SER A 570 -17.30 2.98 -13.49
CA SER A 570 -17.37 1.73 -14.26
C SER A 570 -16.43 1.78 -15.47
N LYS A 571 -16.37 2.92 -16.16
CA LYS A 571 -15.43 3.16 -17.25
C LYS A 571 -13.97 3.15 -16.77
N VAL A 572 -13.70 3.64 -15.54
CA VAL A 572 -12.36 3.56 -14.92
C VAL A 572 -11.95 2.10 -14.73
N VAL A 573 -12.83 1.24 -14.20
CA VAL A 573 -12.56 -0.19 -14.05
C VAL A 573 -12.23 -0.84 -15.39
N ASN A 574 -13.03 -0.58 -16.41
CA ASN A 574 -12.83 -1.11 -17.75
C ASN A 574 -11.49 -0.63 -18.35
N THR A 575 -11.15 0.65 -18.18
CA THR A 575 -9.88 1.21 -18.66
C THR A 575 -8.67 0.62 -17.94
N LEU A 576 -8.76 0.42 -16.63
CA LEU A 576 -7.66 -0.20 -15.88
C LEU A 576 -7.44 -1.67 -16.29
N ASN A 577 -8.52 -2.40 -16.56
CA ASN A 577 -8.41 -3.78 -17.08
C ASN A 577 -7.88 -3.80 -18.52
N SER A 578 -8.30 -2.87 -19.37
CA SER A 578 -7.74 -2.67 -20.70
C SER A 578 -6.24 -2.37 -20.67
N LEU A 579 -5.79 -1.55 -19.71
CA LEU A 579 -4.37 -1.30 -19.49
C LEU A 579 -3.61 -2.56 -19.02
N CYS A 580 -4.28 -3.48 -18.31
CA CYS A 580 -3.69 -4.78 -17.98
C CYS A 580 -3.53 -5.66 -19.23
N ILE A 581 -4.45 -5.58 -20.20
CA ILE A 581 -4.32 -6.27 -21.49
C ILE A 581 -3.15 -5.66 -22.28
N GLU A 582 -3.14 -4.32 -22.43
CA GLU A 582 -2.02 -3.63 -23.10
C GLU A 582 -0.67 -3.94 -22.45
N MET A 583 -0.65 -4.13 -21.14
CA MET A 583 0.55 -4.56 -20.41
C MET A 583 0.99 -5.96 -20.85
N ASP A 584 0.08 -6.91 -20.91
CA ASP A 584 0.38 -8.29 -21.30
C ASP A 584 0.82 -8.36 -22.78
N ASP A 585 0.13 -7.65 -23.67
CA ASP A 585 0.51 -7.56 -25.11
C ASP A 585 1.91 -6.96 -25.27
N ARG A 586 2.25 -5.94 -24.50
CA ARG A 586 3.61 -5.37 -24.52
C ARG A 586 4.66 -6.35 -24.02
N TYR A 587 4.35 -7.15 -23.01
CA TYR A 587 5.26 -8.19 -22.54
C TYR A 587 5.50 -9.28 -23.59
N GLU A 588 4.48 -9.67 -24.35
CA GLU A 588 4.65 -10.60 -25.46
C GLU A 588 5.57 -10.00 -26.54
N LEU A 589 5.35 -8.74 -26.93
CA LEU A 589 6.22 -8.06 -27.89
C LEU A 589 7.67 -7.90 -27.39
N LEU A 590 7.89 -7.65 -26.11
CA LEU A 590 9.24 -7.59 -25.53
C LEU A 590 9.92 -8.96 -25.55
N LYS A 591 9.16 -10.00 -25.24
CA LYS A 591 9.64 -11.40 -25.27
C LYS A 591 10.04 -11.79 -26.69
N ASP A 592 9.19 -11.53 -27.68
CA ASP A 592 9.47 -11.84 -29.09
C ASP A 592 10.67 -11.04 -29.63
N ALA A 593 10.85 -9.79 -29.17
CA ALA A 593 12.01 -8.98 -29.48
C ALA A 593 13.28 -9.36 -28.69
N GLY A 594 13.21 -10.29 -27.72
CA GLY A 594 14.34 -10.69 -26.88
C GLY A 594 14.94 -9.55 -26.06
N VAL A 595 14.09 -8.66 -25.49
CA VAL A 595 14.51 -7.50 -24.68
C VAL A 595 13.73 -7.44 -23.35
N ARG A 596 14.28 -6.67 -22.40
CA ARG A 596 13.72 -6.60 -21.04
C ARG A 596 12.94 -5.31 -20.76
N THR A 597 13.16 -4.27 -21.54
CA THR A 597 12.59 -2.95 -21.28
C THR A 597 12.06 -2.31 -22.55
N ILE A 598 11.03 -1.46 -22.42
CA ILE A 598 10.47 -0.66 -23.53
C ILE A 598 11.55 0.21 -24.20
N LYS A 599 12.53 0.71 -23.45
CA LYS A 599 13.64 1.52 -23.99
C LYS A 599 14.48 0.71 -24.99
N GLU A 600 14.86 -0.50 -24.63
CA GLU A 600 15.60 -1.41 -25.48
C GLU A 600 14.77 -1.83 -26.70
N TYR A 601 13.47 -2.10 -26.49
CA TYR A 601 12.55 -2.45 -27.56
C TYR A 601 12.41 -1.31 -28.58
N ASN A 602 12.11 -0.09 -28.12
CA ASN A 602 11.97 1.07 -28.98
C ASN A 602 13.29 1.40 -29.73
N ALA A 603 14.44 1.21 -29.06
CA ALA A 603 15.74 1.36 -29.73
C ALA A 603 15.93 0.33 -30.86
N LYS A 604 15.55 -0.94 -30.66
CA LYS A 604 15.57 -1.95 -31.74
C LYS A 604 14.58 -1.63 -32.85
N PHE A 605 13.39 -1.14 -32.51
CA PHE A 605 12.36 -0.77 -33.50
C PHE A 605 12.82 0.44 -34.32
N ILE A 606 13.35 1.50 -33.68
CA ILE A 606 13.93 2.66 -34.39
C ILE A 606 15.06 2.23 -35.33
N ALA A 607 15.91 1.32 -34.87
CA ALA A 607 16.98 0.73 -35.69
C ALA A 607 16.47 -0.24 -36.75
N ARG A 608 15.15 -0.39 -36.96
CA ARG A 608 14.48 -1.31 -37.91
C ARG A 608 14.92 -2.78 -37.78
N ARG A 609 15.16 -3.23 -36.55
CA ARG A 609 15.52 -4.63 -36.23
C ARG A 609 14.31 -5.51 -35.88
N LEU A 610 13.12 -4.94 -35.90
CA LEU A 610 11.87 -5.63 -35.58
C LEU A 610 10.92 -5.49 -36.77
N ASN A 611 10.33 -6.62 -37.20
CA ASN A 611 9.45 -6.65 -38.36
C ASN A 611 8.02 -6.22 -38.00
N PRO A 612 7.47 -5.11 -38.59
CA PRO A 612 6.09 -4.69 -38.37
C PRO A 612 5.04 -5.71 -38.79
N GLU A 613 5.32 -6.58 -39.78
CA GLU A 613 4.40 -7.63 -40.24
C GLU A 613 4.15 -8.72 -39.18
N LYS A 614 5.10 -8.89 -38.23
CA LYS A 614 4.96 -9.75 -37.06
C LYS A 614 4.25 -9.06 -35.88
N GLY A 615 3.65 -7.89 -36.11
CA GLY A 615 2.91 -7.14 -35.10
C GLY A 615 3.76 -6.17 -34.28
N HIS A 616 5.07 -6.06 -34.54
CA HIS A 616 5.89 -5.06 -33.85
C HIS A 616 5.49 -3.65 -34.24
N LYS A 617 5.39 -2.78 -33.24
CA LYS A 617 5.06 -1.36 -33.38
C LYS A 617 5.86 -0.52 -32.39
N TYR A 618 6.08 0.76 -32.70
CA TYR A 618 6.65 1.68 -31.74
C TYR A 618 5.71 1.83 -30.54
N MET A 619 6.23 1.71 -29.33
CA MET A 619 5.44 1.76 -28.09
C MET A 619 5.67 3.12 -27.38
N PRO A 620 4.66 4.00 -27.31
CA PRO A 620 4.75 5.20 -26.47
C PRO A 620 4.71 4.81 -24.98
N TYR A 621 5.33 5.63 -24.12
CA TYR A 621 5.08 5.56 -22.69
C TYR A 621 3.62 5.90 -22.40
N ILE A 622 3.01 5.26 -21.43
CA ILE A 622 1.66 5.57 -20.97
C ILE A 622 1.74 6.04 -19.52
N VAL A 623 1.23 7.24 -19.25
CA VAL A 623 1.12 7.81 -17.91
C VAL A 623 -0.34 7.86 -17.51
N VAL A 624 -0.71 7.05 -16.54
CA VAL A 624 -2.06 7.00 -15.97
C VAL A 624 -2.11 7.95 -14.78
N LEU A 625 -2.98 8.95 -14.80
CA LEU A 625 -3.14 9.90 -13.72
C LEU A 625 -4.56 9.86 -13.18
N ILE A 626 -4.68 9.59 -11.88
CA ILE A 626 -5.94 9.54 -11.14
C ILE A 626 -5.96 10.70 -10.15
N ASP A 627 -6.86 11.67 -10.33
CA ASP A 627 -6.93 12.86 -9.47
C ASP A 627 -7.44 12.56 -8.06
N GLU A 628 -8.48 11.73 -7.91
CA GLU A 628 -9.03 11.41 -6.60
C GLU A 628 -9.30 9.90 -6.46
N PHE A 629 -8.29 9.20 -5.97
CA PHE A 629 -8.36 7.76 -5.78
C PHE A 629 -9.35 7.32 -4.69
N ALA A 630 -9.56 8.19 -3.68
CA ALA A 630 -10.49 7.88 -2.60
C ALA A 630 -11.92 7.66 -3.11
N ASP A 631 -12.37 8.46 -4.09
CA ASP A 631 -13.72 8.35 -4.61
C ASP A 631 -13.91 7.03 -5.39
N LEU A 632 -12.88 6.56 -6.09
CA LEU A 632 -12.89 5.28 -6.80
C LEU A 632 -12.90 4.08 -5.83
N ILE A 633 -12.02 4.10 -4.82
CA ILE A 633 -11.94 3.01 -3.81
C ILE A 633 -13.23 2.93 -2.99
N MET A 634 -13.85 4.06 -2.68
CA MET A 634 -15.11 4.08 -1.91
C MET A 634 -16.31 3.58 -2.73
N THR A 635 -16.25 3.66 -4.06
CA THR A 635 -17.34 3.26 -4.95
C THR A 635 -17.17 1.84 -5.47
N ALA A 636 -16.01 1.48 -6.03
CA ALA A 636 -15.74 0.19 -6.67
C ALA A 636 -14.75 -0.69 -5.91
N GLY A 637 -14.14 -0.18 -4.81
CA GLY A 637 -13.32 -0.99 -3.90
C GLY A 637 -12.27 -1.85 -4.59
N LYS A 638 -12.44 -3.17 -4.51
CA LYS A 638 -11.46 -4.14 -5.03
C LYS A 638 -11.38 -4.18 -6.55
N GLU A 639 -12.44 -3.83 -7.27
CA GLU A 639 -12.47 -3.83 -8.73
C GLU A 639 -11.47 -2.81 -9.31
N VAL A 640 -11.23 -1.71 -8.60
CA VAL A 640 -10.19 -0.72 -8.93
C VAL A 640 -8.85 -1.11 -8.32
N GLU A 641 -8.83 -1.62 -7.08
CA GLU A 641 -7.59 -1.92 -6.35
C GLU A 641 -6.77 -3.03 -7.03
N HIS A 642 -7.42 -4.09 -7.52
CA HIS A 642 -6.75 -5.22 -8.15
C HIS A 642 -5.98 -4.86 -9.43
N PRO A 643 -6.58 -4.25 -10.46
CA PRO A 643 -5.85 -3.86 -11.66
C PRO A 643 -4.76 -2.82 -11.37
N ILE A 644 -4.98 -1.86 -10.47
CA ILE A 644 -3.94 -0.90 -10.06
C ILE A 644 -2.75 -1.63 -9.41
N ALA A 645 -3.01 -2.58 -8.51
CA ALA A 645 -1.94 -3.36 -7.89
C ALA A 645 -1.15 -4.18 -8.92
N ARG A 646 -1.83 -4.81 -9.88
CA ARG A 646 -1.21 -5.58 -10.97
C ARG A 646 -0.33 -4.69 -11.85
N LEU A 647 -0.86 -3.56 -12.30
CA LEU A 647 -0.11 -2.57 -13.07
C LEU A 647 1.10 -2.05 -12.28
N ALA A 648 0.91 -1.68 -11.01
CA ALA A 648 2.00 -1.15 -10.19
C ALA A 648 3.11 -2.17 -9.89
N GLN A 649 2.81 -3.48 -9.94
CA GLN A 649 3.81 -4.54 -9.78
C GLN A 649 4.59 -4.83 -11.07
N LEU A 650 3.93 -4.81 -12.21
CA LEU A 650 4.47 -5.36 -13.44
C LEU A 650 4.75 -4.30 -14.52
N ALA A 651 4.02 -3.20 -14.58
CA ALA A 651 4.01 -2.32 -15.74
C ALA A 651 5.26 -1.42 -15.93
N ARG A 652 6.19 -1.39 -14.95
CA ARG A 652 7.40 -0.57 -15.01
C ARG A 652 8.26 -0.83 -16.24
N ALA A 653 8.54 -2.10 -16.55
CA ALA A 653 9.44 -2.48 -17.62
C ALA A 653 8.88 -2.15 -19.02
N ILE A 654 7.55 -2.16 -19.16
CA ILE A 654 6.83 -1.93 -20.41
C ILE A 654 6.36 -0.48 -20.59
N GLY A 655 6.78 0.43 -19.71
CA GLY A 655 6.57 1.88 -19.85
C GLY A 655 5.16 2.37 -19.54
N ILE A 656 4.42 1.70 -18.65
CA ILE A 656 3.17 2.20 -18.10
C ILE A 656 3.41 2.65 -16.66
N HIS A 657 3.11 3.91 -16.37
CA HIS A 657 3.38 4.56 -15.10
C HIS A 657 2.10 5.11 -14.48
N LEU A 658 1.92 4.89 -13.17
CA LEU A 658 0.74 5.31 -12.43
C LEU A 658 1.06 6.51 -11.54
N ILE A 659 0.23 7.53 -11.61
CA ILE A 659 0.21 8.66 -10.67
C ILE A 659 -1.15 8.66 -10.00
N VAL A 660 -1.17 8.27 -8.73
CA VAL A 660 -2.40 8.14 -7.96
C VAL A 660 -2.45 9.26 -6.93
N ALA A 661 -3.47 10.13 -7.03
CA ALA A 661 -3.61 11.24 -6.12
C ALA A 661 -4.87 11.12 -5.25
N THR A 662 -4.82 11.70 -4.04
CA THR A 662 -5.98 11.75 -3.14
C THR A 662 -5.93 12.95 -2.20
N GLN A 663 -7.10 13.50 -1.87
CA GLN A 663 -7.29 14.50 -0.83
C GLN A 663 -7.65 13.87 0.53
N ARG A 664 -7.89 12.52 0.56
CA ARG A 664 -8.30 11.76 1.75
C ARG A 664 -7.30 10.66 2.07
N PRO A 665 -6.13 11.00 2.63
CA PRO A 665 -5.06 10.04 2.88
C PRO A 665 -5.34 9.17 4.12
N SER A 666 -6.44 8.44 4.11
CA SER A 666 -6.79 7.50 5.17
C SER A 666 -6.23 6.09 4.89
N VAL A 667 -6.11 5.27 5.91
CA VAL A 667 -5.63 3.87 5.80
C VAL A 667 -6.54 3.02 4.91
N ASN A 668 -7.83 3.35 4.84
CA ASN A 668 -8.80 2.66 3.98
C ASN A 668 -8.62 2.98 2.49
N VAL A 669 -7.99 4.12 2.16
CA VAL A 669 -7.70 4.55 0.79
C VAL A 669 -6.28 4.17 0.39
N ILE A 670 -5.32 4.47 1.26
CA ILE A 670 -3.89 4.14 1.06
C ILE A 670 -3.61 2.85 1.81
N THR A 671 -4.01 1.72 1.21
CA THR A 671 -3.83 0.39 1.78
C THR A 671 -2.36 -0.04 1.81
N GLY A 672 -2.05 -1.10 2.57
CA GLY A 672 -0.70 -1.68 2.59
C GLY A 672 -0.22 -2.13 1.21
N MET A 673 -1.12 -2.62 0.36
CA MET A 673 -0.82 -3.05 -1.01
C MET A 673 -0.45 -1.87 -1.91
N ILE A 674 -1.17 -0.75 -1.83
CA ILE A 674 -0.84 0.49 -2.54
C ILE A 674 0.53 1.00 -2.08
N LYS A 675 0.78 1.07 -0.76
CA LYS A 675 2.06 1.56 -0.22
C LYS A 675 3.27 0.72 -0.64
N ALA A 676 3.11 -0.60 -0.74
CA ALA A 676 4.18 -1.51 -1.15
C ALA A 676 4.60 -1.31 -2.61
N ASN A 677 3.64 -0.94 -3.48
CA ASN A 677 3.86 -0.82 -4.92
C ASN A 677 4.12 0.63 -5.38
N PHE A 678 3.92 1.63 -4.52
CA PHE A 678 4.20 3.03 -4.79
C PHE A 678 5.38 3.52 -3.93
N PRO A 679 6.63 3.32 -4.37
CA PRO A 679 7.81 3.68 -3.60
C PRO A 679 8.05 5.19 -3.57
N ALA A 680 7.68 5.92 -4.62
CA ALA A 680 7.78 7.37 -4.67
C ALA A 680 6.48 8.02 -4.15
N ARG A 681 6.60 8.95 -3.21
CA ARG A 681 5.46 9.56 -2.56
C ARG A 681 5.64 11.06 -2.38
N ILE A 682 4.60 11.81 -2.68
CA ILE A 682 4.53 13.26 -2.48
C ILE A 682 3.41 13.55 -1.49
N ALA A 683 3.73 14.28 -0.45
CA ALA A 683 2.74 14.81 0.48
C ALA A 683 2.78 16.34 0.48
N PHE A 684 1.73 16.96 0.02
CA PHE A 684 1.40 18.34 0.34
C PHE A 684 0.89 18.43 1.77
N ARG A 685 0.64 19.64 2.28
CA ARG A 685 0.15 19.80 3.63
C ARG A 685 -1.10 18.96 3.88
N VAL A 686 -1.10 18.25 5.01
CA VAL A 686 -2.25 17.52 5.57
C VAL A 686 -2.60 18.08 6.95
N LEU A 687 -3.80 17.79 7.44
CA LEU A 687 -4.28 18.33 8.71
C LEU A 687 -3.85 17.49 9.91
N SER A 688 -3.53 16.24 9.70
CA SER A 688 -3.24 15.29 10.77
C SER A 688 -1.86 14.65 10.61
N LYS A 689 -1.16 14.49 11.73
CA LYS A 689 0.08 13.71 11.82
C LYS A 689 -0.11 12.23 11.42
N ILE A 690 -1.34 11.71 11.60
CA ILE A 690 -1.70 10.35 11.19
C ILE A 690 -1.71 10.27 9.67
N ASP A 691 -2.28 11.27 9.00
CA ASP A 691 -2.33 11.32 7.53
C ASP A 691 -0.92 11.40 6.94
N SER A 692 -0.03 12.22 7.54
CA SER A 692 1.38 12.28 7.15
C SER A 692 2.04 10.89 7.20
N ARG A 693 1.81 10.14 8.30
CA ARG A 693 2.35 8.78 8.44
C ARG A 693 1.69 7.79 7.49
N THR A 694 0.43 7.98 7.17
CA THR A 694 -0.27 7.11 6.20
C THR A 694 0.35 7.25 4.81
N ILE A 695 0.74 8.45 4.39
CA ILE A 695 1.34 8.71 3.08
C ILE A 695 2.83 8.34 3.08
N LEU A 696 3.61 8.97 3.99
CA LEU A 696 5.08 9.00 3.94
C LEU A 696 5.76 7.97 4.85
N ASP A 697 5.01 7.22 5.67
CA ASP A 697 5.52 6.44 6.80
C ASP A 697 6.28 7.30 7.85
N ALA A 698 6.28 8.62 7.67
CA ALA A 698 6.93 9.61 8.51
C ALA A 698 5.99 10.78 8.83
N SER A 699 6.25 11.49 9.94
CA SER A 699 5.58 12.76 10.26
C SER A 699 6.25 13.92 9.53
N GLY A 700 5.56 15.05 9.41
CA GLY A 700 6.10 16.31 8.89
C GLY A 700 5.26 16.95 7.79
N ALA A 701 4.36 16.22 7.11
CA ALA A 701 3.45 16.82 6.14
C ALA A 701 2.34 17.65 6.81
N ASP A 702 2.07 17.40 8.10
CA ASP A 702 1.20 18.20 8.96
C ASP A 702 1.81 19.56 9.34
N GLN A 703 3.14 19.69 9.26
CA GLN A 703 3.92 20.88 9.61
C GLN A 703 4.29 21.75 8.39
N LEU A 704 3.85 21.38 7.21
CA LEU A 704 4.04 22.17 6.01
C LEU A 704 3.22 23.46 6.04
N ILE A 705 3.70 24.48 5.30
CA ILE A 705 3.02 25.78 5.23
C ILE A 705 1.73 25.67 4.40
N GLY A 706 1.70 24.80 3.40
CA GLY A 706 0.69 24.72 2.36
C GLY A 706 1.05 25.52 1.12
N ARG A 707 0.09 25.80 0.24
CA ARG A 707 0.33 26.57 -1.01
C ARG A 707 1.45 26.00 -1.89
N GLY A 708 1.49 24.65 -2.00
CA GLY A 708 2.51 23.96 -2.82
C GLY A 708 3.77 23.55 -2.06
N ASP A 709 3.88 23.86 -0.77
CA ASP A 709 4.93 23.30 0.10
C ASP A 709 4.68 21.80 0.29
N MET A 710 5.67 20.98 0.00
CA MET A 710 5.51 19.52 -0.03
C MET A 710 6.75 18.77 0.44
N LEU A 711 6.51 17.53 0.84
CA LEU A 711 7.56 16.53 1.09
C LEU A 711 7.53 15.48 -0.01
N ILE A 712 8.67 15.16 -0.58
CA ILE A 712 8.87 14.05 -1.50
C ILE A 712 9.74 12.97 -0.86
N SER A 713 9.24 11.73 -0.88
CA SER A 713 10.00 10.54 -0.49
C SER A 713 10.33 9.72 -1.72
N THR A 714 11.60 9.34 -1.84
CA THR A 714 12.11 8.48 -2.92
C THR A 714 12.50 7.09 -2.41
N GLY A 715 11.91 6.68 -1.28
CA GLY A 715 12.20 5.44 -0.56
C GLY A 715 13.01 5.68 0.71
N SER A 716 14.29 6.07 0.60
CA SER A 716 15.17 6.31 1.76
C SER A 716 15.18 7.77 2.21
N ASP A 717 15.05 8.71 1.27
CA ASP A 717 15.23 10.14 1.52
C ASP A 717 13.92 10.91 1.52
N LEU A 718 13.74 11.78 2.50
CA LEU A 718 12.63 12.70 2.58
C LEU A 718 13.13 14.13 2.35
N LYS A 719 12.73 14.75 1.24
CA LYS A 719 13.12 16.11 0.84
C LYS A 719 11.93 17.06 0.88
N ARG A 720 12.14 18.27 1.39
CA ARG A 720 11.16 19.35 1.34
C ARG A 720 11.38 20.19 0.09
N LEU A 721 10.32 20.46 -0.62
CA LEU A 721 10.31 21.23 -1.85
C LEU A 721 9.16 22.25 -1.84
N GLN A 722 9.40 23.39 -2.48
CA GLN A 722 8.32 24.27 -2.90
C GLN A 722 7.95 23.94 -4.35
N CYS A 723 6.70 23.49 -4.56
CA CYS A 723 6.17 23.14 -5.87
C CYS A 723 6.19 24.33 -6.83
N GLY A 724 6.48 24.06 -8.09
CA GLY A 724 6.31 25.02 -9.16
C GLY A 724 4.84 25.41 -9.32
N PHE A 725 4.58 26.70 -9.34
CA PHE A 725 3.24 27.22 -9.53
C PHE A 725 2.94 27.38 -11.01
N VAL A 726 1.84 26.81 -11.44
CA VAL A 726 1.24 27.00 -12.77
C VAL A 726 -0.26 27.27 -12.56
N ASP A 727 -0.75 28.37 -13.12
CA ASP A 727 -2.14 28.79 -12.98
C ASP A 727 -3.02 28.12 -14.05
N THR A 728 -4.32 28.03 -13.77
CA THR A 728 -5.32 27.45 -14.70
C THR A 728 -5.30 28.10 -16.09
N PRO A 729 -5.25 29.44 -16.24
CA PRO A 729 -5.13 30.08 -17.55
C PRO A 729 -3.83 29.74 -18.31
N GLU A 730 -2.74 29.43 -17.64
CA GLU A 730 -1.50 29.00 -18.27
C GLU A 730 -1.63 27.59 -18.84
N VAL A 731 -2.23 26.68 -18.06
CA VAL A 731 -2.56 25.31 -18.53
C VAL A 731 -3.50 25.35 -19.72
N GLU A 732 -4.52 26.21 -19.68
CA GLU A 732 -5.48 26.38 -20.76
C GLU A 732 -4.81 26.88 -22.04
N ALA A 733 -3.95 27.91 -21.96
CA ALA A 733 -3.22 28.45 -23.10
C ALA A 733 -2.25 27.41 -23.72
N ILE A 734 -1.62 26.59 -22.91
CA ILE A 734 -0.75 25.49 -23.38
C ILE A 734 -1.58 24.42 -24.10
N CYS A 735 -2.71 24.00 -23.51
CA CYS A 735 -3.59 23.02 -24.13
C CYS A 735 -4.20 23.54 -25.44
N GLU A 736 -4.54 24.83 -25.50
CA GLU A 736 -5.06 25.47 -26.72
C GLU A 736 -3.99 25.53 -27.82
N PHE A 737 -2.78 25.98 -27.49
CA PHE A 737 -1.64 26.01 -28.42
C PHE A 737 -1.36 24.63 -29.03
N ILE A 738 -1.44 23.56 -28.24
CA ILE A 738 -1.24 22.18 -28.72
C ILE A 738 -2.43 21.73 -29.55
N GLY A 739 -3.67 21.99 -29.07
CA GLY A 739 -4.92 21.56 -29.72
C GLY A 739 -5.14 22.17 -31.11
N GLU A 740 -4.64 23.39 -31.35
CA GLU A 740 -4.69 24.07 -32.64
C GLU A 740 -3.74 23.48 -33.69
N GLN A 741 -2.76 22.69 -33.29
CA GLN A 741 -1.80 22.05 -34.22
C GLN A 741 -2.44 20.84 -34.93
N ARG A 742 -1.81 20.40 -36.04
CA ARG A 742 -2.16 19.13 -36.68
C ARG A 742 -2.08 18.00 -35.68
N ALA A 743 -3.14 17.19 -35.58
CA ALA A 743 -3.31 16.09 -34.65
C ALA A 743 -3.42 14.74 -35.34
N TYR A 744 -3.38 13.65 -34.57
CA TYR A 744 -3.82 12.33 -35.05
C TYR A 744 -5.31 12.33 -35.40
N PRO A 745 -5.79 11.39 -36.22
CA PRO A 745 -7.22 11.28 -36.57
C PRO A 745 -8.12 11.10 -35.33
N ASP A 746 -7.65 10.35 -34.32
CA ASP A 746 -8.33 10.09 -33.06
C ASP A 746 -7.32 10.06 -31.88
N ALA A 747 -7.81 9.96 -30.65
CA ALA A 747 -6.99 9.64 -29.50
C ALA A 747 -6.35 8.25 -29.64
N PHE A 748 -5.31 7.99 -28.87
CA PHE A 748 -4.69 6.65 -28.83
C PHE A 748 -5.69 5.64 -28.27
N LEU A 749 -6.02 4.61 -29.07
CA LEU A 749 -6.99 3.60 -28.66
C LEU A 749 -6.30 2.50 -27.85
N LEU A 750 -6.82 2.27 -26.65
CA LEU A 750 -6.46 1.15 -25.80
C LEU A 750 -7.15 -0.15 -26.28
N PRO A 751 -6.66 -1.34 -25.93
CA PRO A 751 -7.36 -2.60 -26.21
C PRO A 751 -8.79 -2.58 -25.66
N GLU A 752 -9.72 -3.19 -26.39
CA GLU A 752 -11.10 -3.32 -25.95
C GLU A 752 -11.17 -4.28 -24.74
N TYR A 753 -11.84 -3.86 -23.67
CA TYR A 753 -12.14 -4.69 -22.51
C TYR A 753 -13.67 -4.83 -22.37
N VAL A 754 -14.15 -6.05 -22.53
CA VAL A 754 -15.53 -6.42 -22.21
C VAL A 754 -15.52 -7.00 -20.79
N GLY A 755 -16.11 -6.29 -19.82
CA GLY A 755 -16.10 -6.68 -18.41
C GLY A 755 -16.69 -8.06 -18.17
N GLU A 756 -16.10 -8.83 -17.24
CA GLU A 756 -16.66 -10.12 -16.77
C GLU A 756 -18.04 -9.96 -16.08
N GLY A 757 -18.49 -8.74 -15.84
CA GLY A 757 -19.77 -8.39 -15.19
C GLY A 757 -20.93 -8.07 -16.15
N GLY A 758 -20.74 -8.26 -17.43
CA GLY A 758 -21.85 -8.33 -18.35
C GLY A 758 -22.52 -9.69 -18.28
N GLU A 759 -23.08 -10.09 -17.12
CA GLU A 759 -24.31 -10.89 -17.14
C GLU A 759 -25.40 -10.02 -17.79
N GLY A 760 -25.21 -9.81 -19.09
CA GLY A 760 -26.28 -9.39 -19.93
C GLY A 760 -27.28 -10.49 -20.03
N ASN A 761 -28.30 -10.45 -19.17
CA ASN A 761 -29.65 -10.68 -19.61
C ASN A 761 -30.02 -9.56 -20.62
N GLY A 762 -29.16 -9.25 -21.55
CA GLY A 762 -29.40 -8.49 -22.74
C GLY A 762 -29.54 -9.50 -23.84
N ASP A 763 -30.73 -9.62 -24.41
CA ASP A 763 -30.97 -10.26 -25.70
C ASP A 763 -29.72 -10.04 -26.57
N VAL A 764 -28.96 -11.12 -26.82
CA VAL A 764 -27.93 -11.14 -27.86
C VAL A 764 -28.62 -10.60 -29.08
N ASP A 765 -28.17 -9.44 -29.60
CA ASP A 765 -28.82 -8.83 -30.75
C ASP A 765 -28.64 -9.79 -31.92
N MET A 766 -29.66 -10.61 -32.13
CA MET A 766 -29.72 -11.65 -33.16
C MET A 766 -29.74 -11.05 -34.57
N ASN A 767 -29.74 -9.72 -34.66
CA ASN A 767 -29.68 -9.01 -35.94
C ASN A 767 -28.24 -8.62 -36.32
N ASP A 768 -27.24 -8.71 -35.41
CA ASP A 768 -25.82 -8.42 -35.69
C ASP A 768 -24.96 -9.66 -35.48
N ILE A 769 -25.19 -10.69 -36.33
CA ILE A 769 -24.41 -11.93 -36.30
C ILE A 769 -23.06 -11.67 -36.94
N ASP A 770 -21.98 -12.08 -36.23
CA ASP A 770 -20.61 -11.94 -36.75
C ASP A 770 -20.45 -12.67 -38.10
N SER A 771 -19.75 -12.04 -39.02
CA SER A 771 -19.52 -12.58 -40.37
C SER A 771 -18.80 -13.94 -40.36
N MET A 772 -18.09 -14.29 -39.31
CA MET A 772 -17.39 -15.59 -39.12
C MET A 772 -18.21 -16.61 -38.31
N PHE A 773 -19.45 -16.27 -37.93
CA PHE A 773 -20.29 -17.11 -37.09
C PHE A 773 -20.53 -18.52 -37.65
N ALA A 774 -20.87 -18.64 -38.89
CA ALA A 774 -21.14 -19.94 -39.52
C ALA A 774 -19.90 -20.82 -39.59
N GLU A 775 -18.73 -20.22 -39.84
CA GLU A 775 -17.46 -20.92 -39.88
C GLU A 775 -17.03 -21.34 -38.46
N ALA A 776 -17.18 -20.48 -37.48
CA ALA A 776 -16.94 -20.76 -36.07
C ALA A 776 -17.84 -21.89 -35.55
N ALA A 777 -19.13 -21.88 -35.89
CA ALA A 777 -20.07 -22.94 -35.56
C ALA A 777 -19.61 -24.33 -36.07
N ARG A 778 -19.19 -24.38 -37.35
CA ARG A 778 -18.67 -25.64 -37.94
C ARG A 778 -17.41 -26.13 -37.22
N ILE A 779 -16.47 -25.22 -36.90
CA ILE A 779 -15.24 -25.57 -36.17
C ILE A 779 -15.56 -26.12 -34.77
N VAL A 780 -16.48 -25.51 -34.05
CA VAL A 780 -16.92 -25.93 -32.73
C VAL A 780 -17.57 -27.33 -32.81
N VAL A 781 -18.46 -27.58 -33.77
CA VAL A 781 -19.13 -28.88 -33.95
C VAL A 781 -18.12 -29.96 -34.39
N ILE A 782 -17.21 -29.66 -35.32
CA ILE A 782 -16.16 -30.63 -35.73
C ILE A 782 -15.26 -30.98 -34.55
N SER A 783 -14.88 -29.98 -33.74
CA SER A 783 -13.94 -30.18 -32.60
C SER A 783 -14.65 -30.70 -31.35
N GLN A 784 -15.97 -30.71 -31.30
CA GLN A 784 -16.80 -31.02 -30.13
C GLN A 784 -16.34 -30.26 -28.87
N GLN A 785 -15.96 -29.00 -29.05
CA GLN A 785 -15.39 -28.15 -28.02
C GLN A 785 -15.85 -26.70 -28.19
N GLY A 786 -16.74 -26.20 -27.29
CA GLY A 786 -17.18 -24.82 -27.26
C GLY A 786 -16.23 -23.95 -26.44
N SER A 787 -15.10 -23.48 -27.01
CA SER A 787 -14.19 -22.59 -26.31
C SER A 787 -13.68 -21.44 -27.16
N ALA A 788 -13.60 -20.23 -26.56
CA ALA A 788 -13.07 -19.05 -27.22
C ALA A 788 -11.62 -19.24 -27.69
N SER A 789 -10.79 -19.92 -26.91
CA SER A 789 -9.39 -20.21 -27.24
C SER A 789 -9.24 -21.13 -28.46
N LEU A 790 -10.19 -22.04 -28.71
CA LEU A 790 -10.24 -22.84 -29.93
C LEU A 790 -10.48 -21.96 -31.16
N LEU A 791 -11.47 -21.05 -31.10
CA LEU A 791 -11.82 -20.14 -32.19
C LEU A 791 -10.70 -19.13 -32.45
N GLN A 792 -10.07 -18.59 -31.45
CA GLN A 792 -8.89 -17.73 -31.60
C GLN A 792 -7.80 -18.39 -32.43
N ARG A 793 -7.41 -19.60 -32.03
CA ARG A 793 -6.33 -20.33 -32.66
C ARG A 793 -6.66 -20.80 -34.11
N LYS A 794 -7.92 -21.22 -34.36
CA LYS A 794 -8.32 -21.74 -35.66
C LYS A 794 -8.68 -20.68 -36.69
N LEU A 795 -9.34 -19.59 -36.23
CA LEU A 795 -9.80 -18.48 -37.08
C LEU A 795 -8.90 -17.23 -36.97
N LYS A 796 -7.81 -17.29 -36.18
CA LYS A 796 -6.91 -16.16 -35.91
C LYS A 796 -7.66 -14.89 -35.47
N LEU A 797 -8.68 -15.06 -34.62
CA LEU A 797 -9.51 -13.98 -34.10
C LEU A 797 -8.92 -13.44 -32.78
N GLY A 798 -9.15 -12.14 -32.52
CA GLY A 798 -8.88 -11.60 -31.19
C GLY A 798 -9.78 -12.23 -30.13
N TYR A 799 -9.33 -12.25 -28.85
CA TYR A 799 -10.02 -12.91 -27.73
C TYR A 799 -11.48 -12.46 -27.60
N ASN A 800 -11.72 -11.15 -27.69
CA ASN A 800 -13.05 -10.57 -27.51
C ASN A 800 -14.02 -10.95 -28.66
N ARG A 801 -13.53 -10.98 -29.91
CA ARG A 801 -14.34 -11.40 -31.07
C ARG A 801 -14.70 -12.88 -30.98
N ALA A 802 -13.72 -13.71 -30.56
CA ALA A 802 -13.95 -15.13 -30.31
C ALA A 802 -14.95 -15.35 -29.17
N GLY A 803 -14.86 -14.53 -28.08
CA GLY A 803 -15.82 -14.53 -26.97
C GLY A 803 -17.24 -14.21 -27.44
N ARG A 804 -17.44 -13.10 -28.15
CA ARG A 804 -18.75 -12.73 -28.72
C ARG A 804 -19.35 -13.83 -29.59
N ILE A 805 -18.55 -14.45 -30.46
CA ILE A 805 -19.02 -15.55 -31.31
C ILE A 805 -19.45 -16.75 -30.44
N VAL A 806 -18.71 -17.08 -29.37
CA VAL A 806 -19.08 -18.16 -28.43
C VAL A 806 -20.40 -17.83 -27.72
N ASP A 807 -20.63 -16.59 -27.33
CA ASP A 807 -21.88 -16.15 -26.70
C ASP A 807 -23.05 -16.16 -27.69
N GLN A 808 -22.80 -15.80 -28.96
CA GLN A 808 -23.81 -15.95 -30.05
C GLN A 808 -24.12 -17.43 -30.32
N LEU A 809 -23.11 -18.34 -30.26
CA LEU A 809 -23.33 -19.78 -30.43
C LEU A 809 -24.16 -20.37 -29.27
N GLU A 810 -23.97 -19.85 -28.03
CA GLU A 810 -24.79 -20.23 -26.87
C GLU A 810 -26.23 -19.69 -27.05
N GLY A 811 -26.37 -18.39 -27.36
CA GLY A 811 -27.69 -17.77 -27.57
C GLY A 811 -28.51 -18.45 -28.66
N MET A 812 -27.87 -19.03 -29.67
CA MET A 812 -28.52 -19.84 -30.70
C MET A 812 -28.72 -21.31 -30.35
N GLY A 813 -28.23 -21.76 -29.17
CA GLY A 813 -28.32 -23.14 -28.71
C GLY A 813 -27.46 -24.13 -29.50
N ILE A 814 -26.34 -23.69 -30.02
CA ILE A 814 -25.36 -24.55 -30.69
C ILE A 814 -24.42 -25.16 -29.66
N ILE A 815 -24.14 -24.40 -28.59
CA ILE A 815 -23.38 -24.86 -27.44
C ILE A 815 -24.16 -24.62 -26.15
N GLY A 816 -23.84 -25.38 -25.11
CA GLY A 816 -24.44 -25.27 -23.78
C GLY A 816 -23.90 -24.06 -23.00
N SER A 817 -24.53 -23.77 -21.86
CA SER A 817 -24.19 -22.64 -20.98
C SER A 817 -22.78 -22.77 -20.37
N PHE A 818 -22.21 -21.62 -20.01
CA PHE A 818 -20.88 -21.52 -19.39
C PHE A 818 -20.79 -22.33 -18.10
N GLN A 819 -19.79 -23.22 -18.00
CA GLN A 819 -19.52 -24.09 -16.83
C GLN A 819 -18.14 -23.82 -16.20
N GLY A 820 -17.78 -22.55 -16.05
CA GLY A 820 -16.48 -22.16 -15.48
C GLY A 820 -15.31 -22.43 -16.43
N SER A 821 -14.20 -22.98 -15.91
CA SER A 821 -12.96 -23.22 -16.70
C SER A 821 -13.02 -24.36 -17.71
N LYS A 822 -14.16 -25.06 -17.86
CA LYS A 822 -14.32 -26.14 -18.82
C LYS A 822 -14.88 -25.60 -20.14
N ALA A 823 -14.47 -26.21 -21.26
CA ALA A 823 -15.08 -25.92 -22.55
C ALA A 823 -16.59 -26.24 -22.50
N ARG A 824 -17.43 -25.36 -23.10
CA ARG A 824 -18.89 -25.52 -23.17
C ARG A 824 -19.23 -26.76 -23.98
N GLU A 825 -20.25 -27.47 -23.58
CA GLU A 825 -20.74 -28.68 -24.27
C GLU A 825 -21.33 -28.31 -25.64
N VAL A 826 -21.04 -29.09 -26.67
CA VAL A 826 -21.59 -28.87 -28.02
C VAL A 826 -22.88 -29.68 -28.17
N LEU A 827 -23.99 -29.02 -28.55
CA LEU A 827 -25.32 -29.62 -28.60
C LEU A 827 -25.62 -30.26 -29.95
N PHE A 828 -24.79 -30.05 -30.96
CA PHE A 828 -24.90 -30.66 -32.30
C PHE A 828 -23.84 -31.77 -32.44
N SER A 829 -24.28 -32.93 -32.91
CA SER A 829 -23.42 -34.13 -33.10
C SER A 829 -22.66 -34.12 -34.43
N ASP A 830 -23.19 -33.45 -35.46
CA ASP A 830 -22.64 -33.46 -36.83
C ASP A 830 -22.87 -32.12 -37.55
N VAL A 831 -22.07 -31.86 -38.58
CA VAL A 831 -22.09 -30.61 -39.35
C VAL A 831 -23.31 -30.52 -40.26
N GLU A 832 -23.87 -31.65 -40.68
CA GLU A 832 -25.03 -31.65 -41.56
C GLU A 832 -26.29 -31.13 -40.84
N SER A 833 -26.51 -31.60 -39.61
CA SER A 833 -27.57 -31.11 -38.72
C SER A 833 -27.41 -29.61 -38.39
N LEU A 834 -26.16 -29.17 -38.18
CA LEU A 834 -25.86 -27.76 -37.98
C LEU A 834 -26.15 -26.92 -39.22
N ASP A 835 -25.74 -27.34 -40.41
CA ASP A 835 -25.98 -26.58 -41.64
C ASP A 835 -27.46 -26.51 -41.98
N GLU A 836 -28.25 -27.55 -41.73
CA GLU A 836 -29.73 -27.50 -41.85
C GLU A 836 -30.33 -26.50 -40.87
N PHE A 837 -29.87 -26.46 -39.65
CA PHE A 837 -30.29 -25.48 -38.63
C PHE A 837 -29.96 -24.06 -39.04
N LEU A 838 -28.73 -23.79 -39.51
CA LEU A 838 -28.28 -22.47 -39.95
C LEU A 838 -29.09 -21.97 -41.18
N ARG A 839 -29.40 -22.87 -42.12
CA ARG A 839 -30.30 -22.54 -43.26
C ARG A 839 -31.71 -22.21 -42.78
N THR A 840 -32.26 -22.96 -41.84
CA THR A 840 -33.60 -22.69 -41.26
C THR A 840 -33.65 -21.32 -40.55
N LYS A 841 -32.53 -20.88 -39.98
CA LYS A 841 -32.39 -19.57 -39.35
C LYS A 841 -32.00 -18.44 -40.32
N GLY A 842 -31.73 -18.76 -41.60
CA GLY A 842 -31.41 -17.75 -42.63
C GLY A 842 -30.00 -17.15 -42.50
N ILE A 843 -29.08 -17.89 -41.86
CA ILE A 843 -27.70 -17.43 -41.64
C ILE A 843 -26.78 -17.84 -42.81
N ILE A 844 -27.10 -18.96 -43.49
CA ILE A 844 -26.41 -19.47 -44.68
C ILE A 844 -27.39 -19.67 -45.81
#